data_f70742a24fbc88f1e1f3ddb2e54bd0da
#
_entry.id   f70742a24fbc88f1e1f3ddb2e54bd0da
#
_cell.length_a   1.000
_cell.length_b   1.000
_cell.length_c   1.000
_cell.angle_alpha   90.00
_cell.angle_beta   90.00
_cell.angle_gamma   90.00
#
_symmetry.space_group_name_H-M   'P 1'
#
loop_
_entity.id
_entity.type
_entity.pdbx_description
1 polymer ?
#
loop_
_entity_poly.entity_id
_entity_poly.type
_entity_poly.pdbx_seq_one_letter_code
_entity_poly.pdbx_strand_id
1 'polypeptide(L)'
;AGKTTTTERILFYSGKSHKIGEVHDGAATMDWMEQEQERGITITSAATTTFWNDHRLNIIDTPGHVDFTIEVERSLRVLDGAVCVLDGNQGVEPQTETVWRQADKYNVPRVVFVNKMDKTGADFFNCVEEIVTRVAGKPVCIQLPIGSENNFKGIIDLVRMKAVVWDNENLGATFRDEEIPADLLEQAKEYRHTLLEAAVELDDDVMSAYLDGKEPDVATLKRLIRKAVIGRVFNPVLCGSAFKNKGVQPLLDAVVDYLPSPLDREAIKGIDFKTEEETVRTANDDEPFSMLAFKIMDDPFVGTITFCRVYSGKIESGTTVLNSTKDKKERIGRMLLMHANNREDIKEAYAGDIVALAGLKEVRTGDTLCDVAKPVILERMEFPEPVIEIAIEPKSKADQEKLGIALSKLAAEDPSFRVSTDQESGQTILKGMGELHLDIKVDILRRTYKVDANIGAPQVAYRETLTKKTEIDYTHKKQTGGTGQFARVKIIAEPNEAGKGYQFESKIVGGAVPKEYIPGVEKGLDSVMNSGPLAGFPVVDVKVQLIDGAYHEVDSSALAFEIASRAAFREAMQKGGAVLLEPIMKVEVVTPEDYTGSVIGDLTGRRGQIQGQDMRGNAIVINAMVPLANMFGYVNTLRSFSQGRANFTMQFDHYEQVPQAIAAEVQAKYA
;
A
#
# COMPACT_ATOMS: atom_id res chain seq x y z
N ALA A 1 5.33 -14.21 -4.89
CA ALA A 1 6.07 -15.31 -4.28
C ALA A 1 7.53 -15.33 -4.73
N GLY A 2 8.45 -15.18 -3.78
CA GLY A 2 9.88 -15.15 -4.06
C GLY A 2 10.41 -13.82 -4.58
N LYS A 3 9.77 -12.73 -4.25
CA LYS A 3 10.20 -11.36 -4.63
C LYS A 3 11.61 -11.06 -4.14
N THR A 4 11.86 -11.26 -2.86
CA THR A 4 13.17 -10.97 -2.26
C THR A 4 14.26 -11.88 -2.81
N THR A 5 13.97 -13.17 -3.00
CA THR A 5 14.90 -14.10 -3.66
C THR A 5 15.24 -13.64 -5.07
N THR A 6 14.24 -13.20 -5.84
CA THR A 6 14.46 -12.67 -7.20
C THR A 6 15.34 -11.41 -7.16
N THR A 7 15.09 -10.49 -6.23
CA THR A 7 15.90 -9.27 -6.04
C THR A 7 17.34 -9.62 -5.68
N GLU A 8 17.56 -10.58 -4.80
CA GLU A 8 18.90 -11.03 -4.42
C GLU A 8 19.68 -11.60 -5.62
N ARG A 9 19.01 -12.36 -6.48
CA ARG A 9 19.63 -12.87 -7.72
C ARG A 9 19.94 -11.74 -8.70
N ILE A 10 19.07 -10.74 -8.81
CA ILE A 10 19.33 -9.55 -9.64
C ILE A 10 20.58 -8.81 -9.14
N LEU A 11 20.70 -8.59 -7.84
CA LEU A 11 21.87 -7.95 -7.25
C LEU A 11 23.15 -8.76 -7.49
N PHE A 12 23.07 -10.07 -7.37
CA PHE A 12 24.21 -10.97 -7.62
C PHE A 12 24.66 -10.91 -9.08
N TYR A 13 23.74 -11.08 -10.04
CA TYR A 13 24.08 -11.09 -11.47
C TYR A 13 24.48 -9.72 -12.01
N SER A 14 24.03 -8.65 -11.42
CA SER A 14 24.45 -7.28 -11.77
C SER A 14 25.74 -6.82 -11.07
N GLY A 15 26.37 -7.70 -10.27
CA GLY A 15 27.65 -7.43 -9.61
C GLY A 15 27.57 -6.55 -8.36
N LYS A 16 26.38 -6.28 -7.83
CA LYS A 16 26.19 -5.46 -6.61
C LYS A 16 26.26 -6.28 -5.32
N SER A 17 26.15 -7.59 -5.40
CA SER A 17 26.36 -8.52 -4.29
C SER A 17 27.37 -9.60 -4.67
N HIS A 18 28.26 -9.95 -3.76
CA HIS A 18 29.26 -11.00 -3.99
C HIS A 18 28.78 -12.39 -3.55
N LYS A 19 27.69 -12.42 -2.78
CA LYS A 19 27.08 -13.66 -2.28
C LYS A 19 25.59 -13.65 -2.59
N ILE A 20 25.03 -14.83 -2.82
CA ILE A 20 23.59 -14.99 -2.91
C ILE A 20 23.03 -15.02 -1.51
N GLY A 21 22.22 -14.01 -1.14
CA GLY A 21 21.47 -13.98 0.12
C GLY A 21 20.21 -14.82 0.02
N GLU A 22 19.98 -15.70 0.99
CA GLU A 22 18.76 -16.49 1.07
C GLU A 22 17.81 -15.95 2.14
N VAL A 23 16.54 -15.81 1.81
CA VAL A 23 15.50 -15.30 2.74
C VAL A 23 15.33 -16.25 3.93
N HIS A 24 15.35 -17.56 3.68
CA HIS A 24 15.21 -18.58 4.74
C HIS A 24 16.36 -18.56 5.76
N ASP A 25 17.53 -18.15 5.32
CA ASP A 25 18.72 -18.07 6.18
C ASP A 25 18.88 -16.69 6.84
N GLY A 26 17.94 -15.76 6.58
CA GLY A 26 18.00 -14.38 7.08
C GLY A 26 19.17 -13.58 6.49
N ALA A 27 19.73 -14.02 5.37
CA ALA A 27 20.93 -13.44 4.76
C ALA A 27 20.62 -12.52 3.56
N ALA A 28 19.33 -12.27 3.26
CA ALA A 28 18.93 -11.41 2.16
C ALA A 28 19.32 -9.94 2.40
N THR A 29 20.03 -9.34 1.45
CA THR A 29 20.51 -7.95 1.53
C THR A 29 19.38 -6.93 1.70
N MET A 30 18.24 -7.17 1.05
CA MET A 30 17.09 -6.29 1.08
C MET A 30 16.26 -6.42 2.37
N ASP A 31 16.44 -7.50 3.14
CA ASP A 31 15.82 -7.71 4.45
C ASP A 31 16.78 -7.24 5.55
N TRP A 32 16.82 -5.92 5.77
CA TRP A 32 17.77 -5.29 6.68
C TRP A 32 17.34 -5.25 8.15
N MET A 33 16.05 -5.42 8.42
CA MET A 33 15.51 -5.43 9.78
C MET A 33 15.74 -6.78 10.45
N GLU A 34 16.07 -6.78 11.74
CA GLU A 34 16.16 -7.99 12.55
C GLU A 34 14.90 -8.85 12.48
N GLN A 35 13.73 -8.20 12.53
CA GLN A 35 12.42 -8.85 12.45
C GLN A 35 12.19 -9.53 11.08
N GLU A 36 12.69 -8.93 10.01
CA GLU A 36 12.65 -9.52 8.67
C GLU A 36 13.52 -10.77 8.59
N GLN A 37 14.74 -10.67 9.09
CA GLN A 37 15.71 -11.77 9.06
C GLN A 37 15.24 -12.97 9.88
N GLU A 38 14.73 -12.74 11.09
CA GLU A 38 14.24 -13.80 11.97
C GLU A 38 12.99 -14.51 11.44
N ARG A 39 12.08 -13.75 10.83
CA ARG A 39 10.80 -14.28 10.31
C ARG A 39 10.90 -14.80 8.88
N GLY A 40 11.98 -14.47 8.16
CA GLY A 40 12.17 -14.82 6.77
C GLY A 40 11.13 -14.17 5.84
N ILE A 41 10.65 -12.97 6.21
CA ILE A 41 9.67 -12.21 5.43
C ILE A 41 10.11 -10.76 5.28
N THR A 42 9.70 -10.11 4.19
CA THR A 42 9.90 -8.68 3.97
C THR A 42 8.79 -7.89 4.68
N ILE A 43 9.16 -6.94 5.51
CA ILE A 43 8.23 -6.11 6.30
C ILE A 43 8.13 -4.72 5.71
N THR A 44 9.28 -4.10 5.38
CA THR A 44 9.33 -2.76 4.79
C THR A 44 9.91 -2.83 3.38
N SER A 45 9.50 -1.88 2.52
CA SER A 45 10.11 -1.74 1.20
C SER A 45 11.57 -1.37 1.35
N ALA A 46 12.43 -2.06 0.60
CA ALA A 46 13.85 -1.74 0.52
C ALA A 46 14.17 -1.26 -0.88
N ALA A 47 14.95 -0.17 -0.98
CA ALA A 47 15.32 0.42 -2.25
C ALA A 47 16.82 0.26 -2.50
N THR A 48 17.19 -0.13 -3.70
CA THR A 48 18.59 -0.24 -4.11
C THR A 48 18.76 0.09 -5.58
N THR A 49 19.96 0.49 -5.96
CA THR A 49 20.29 0.82 -7.35
C THR A 49 21.28 -0.19 -7.91
N THR A 50 21.05 -0.62 -9.13
CA THR A 50 21.97 -1.48 -9.87
C THR A 50 21.98 -1.08 -11.35
N PHE A 51 22.83 -1.75 -12.15
CA PHE A 51 22.97 -1.48 -13.58
C PHE A 51 22.88 -2.79 -14.36
N TRP A 52 22.19 -2.72 -15.49
CA TRP A 52 22.09 -3.83 -16.43
C TRP A 52 21.96 -3.29 -17.86
N ASN A 53 22.76 -3.83 -18.79
CA ASN A 53 22.78 -3.38 -20.20
C ASN A 53 22.85 -1.84 -20.32
N ASP A 54 23.78 -1.20 -19.59
CA ASP A 54 24.00 0.24 -19.56
C ASP A 54 22.79 1.07 -19.09
N HIS A 55 21.87 0.44 -18.37
CA HIS A 55 20.71 1.11 -17.76
C HIS A 55 20.83 1.10 -16.25
N ARG A 56 20.45 2.22 -15.64
CA ARG A 56 20.28 2.32 -14.18
C ARG A 56 18.92 1.76 -13.81
N LEU A 57 18.89 0.81 -12.89
CA LEU A 57 17.66 0.22 -12.35
C LEU A 57 17.55 0.58 -10.87
N ASN A 58 16.49 1.30 -10.51
CA ASN A 58 16.13 1.55 -9.12
C ASN A 58 15.11 0.49 -8.72
N ILE A 59 15.52 -0.43 -7.87
CA ILE A 59 14.71 -1.59 -7.48
C ILE A 59 14.12 -1.33 -6.10
N ILE A 60 12.80 -1.49 -5.99
CA ILE A 60 12.07 -1.45 -4.72
C ILE A 60 11.46 -2.82 -4.49
N ASP A 61 11.97 -3.53 -3.48
CA ASP A 61 11.40 -4.80 -3.04
C ASP A 61 10.32 -4.52 -2.00
N THR A 62 9.10 -5.02 -2.25
CA THR A 62 7.92 -4.72 -1.43
C THR A 62 7.49 -5.91 -0.59
N PRO A 63 6.91 -5.70 0.61
CA PRO A 63 6.35 -6.80 1.39
C PRO A 63 5.15 -7.44 0.69
N GLY A 64 4.95 -8.74 0.95
CA GLY A 64 3.82 -9.49 0.42
C GLY A 64 2.66 -9.69 1.38
N HIS A 65 2.87 -9.46 2.69
CA HIS A 65 1.86 -9.68 3.70
C HIS A 65 0.83 -8.54 3.73
N VAL A 66 -0.47 -8.88 3.91
CA VAL A 66 -1.57 -7.90 3.89
C VAL A 66 -1.49 -6.81 4.95
N ASP A 67 -0.88 -7.10 6.10
CA ASP A 67 -0.66 -6.10 7.17
C ASP A 67 0.26 -4.96 6.72
N PHE A 68 1.05 -5.18 5.67
CA PHE A 68 2.00 -4.20 5.12
C PHE A 68 1.56 -3.64 3.76
N THR A 69 0.28 -3.68 3.45
CA THR A 69 -0.30 -3.14 2.21
C THR A 69 0.08 -1.69 1.97
N ILE A 70 0.23 -0.90 3.03
CA ILE A 70 0.64 0.50 2.96
C ILE A 70 2.06 0.66 2.37
N GLU A 71 2.99 -0.26 2.65
CA GLU A 71 4.33 -0.23 2.08
C GLU A 71 4.27 -0.45 0.56
N VAL A 72 3.37 -1.33 0.11
CA VAL A 72 3.11 -1.55 -1.31
C VAL A 72 2.50 -0.30 -1.95
N GLU A 73 1.52 0.30 -1.31
CA GLU A 73 0.86 1.54 -1.77
C GLU A 73 1.87 2.67 -1.97
N ARG A 74 2.74 2.90 -0.99
CA ARG A 74 3.81 3.91 -1.07
C ARG A 74 4.76 3.64 -2.24
N SER A 75 5.15 2.39 -2.40
CA SER A 75 6.06 1.99 -3.48
C SER A 75 5.42 2.17 -4.85
N LEU A 76 4.19 1.71 -5.04
CA LEU A 76 3.48 1.81 -6.32
C LEU A 76 3.31 3.27 -6.77
N ARG A 77 3.18 4.20 -5.86
CA ARG A 77 3.04 5.62 -6.15
C ARG A 77 4.25 6.18 -6.90
N VAL A 78 5.44 5.65 -6.64
CA VAL A 78 6.70 6.16 -7.19
C VAL A 78 7.32 5.26 -8.26
N LEU A 79 6.70 4.12 -8.58
CA LEU A 79 7.23 3.20 -9.58
C LEU A 79 6.95 3.65 -11.02
N ASP A 80 7.89 3.38 -11.92
CA ASP A 80 7.68 3.51 -13.36
C ASP A 80 7.05 2.24 -13.94
N GLY A 81 7.46 1.10 -13.45
CA GLY A 81 6.94 -0.19 -13.83
C GLY A 81 7.11 -1.21 -12.70
N ALA A 82 6.51 -2.38 -12.85
CA ALA A 82 6.57 -3.43 -11.85
C ALA A 82 6.79 -4.81 -12.48
N VAL A 83 7.45 -5.67 -11.72
CA VAL A 83 7.52 -7.11 -11.98
C VAL A 83 6.60 -7.79 -10.98
N CYS A 84 5.54 -8.42 -11.49
CA CYS A 84 4.65 -9.23 -10.67
C CYS A 84 5.18 -10.66 -10.61
N VAL A 85 5.57 -11.12 -9.42
CA VAL A 85 6.15 -12.45 -9.22
C VAL A 85 5.08 -13.41 -8.71
N LEU A 86 4.74 -14.40 -9.52
CA LEU A 86 3.78 -15.45 -9.17
C LEU A 86 4.49 -16.72 -8.74
N ASP A 87 3.85 -17.49 -7.88
CA ASP A 87 4.27 -18.85 -7.55
C ASP A 87 3.71 -19.80 -8.60
N GLY A 88 4.57 -20.55 -9.27
CA GLY A 88 4.16 -21.49 -10.31
C GLY A 88 3.17 -22.55 -9.84
N ASN A 89 3.21 -22.92 -8.57
CA ASN A 89 2.28 -23.87 -7.97
C ASN A 89 0.99 -23.20 -7.44
N GLN A 90 1.13 -22.08 -6.72
CA GLN A 90 -0.01 -21.40 -6.09
C GLN A 90 -0.79 -20.49 -7.05
N GLY A 91 -0.16 -20.05 -8.12
CA GLY A 91 -0.77 -19.13 -9.08
C GLY A 91 -1.04 -17.75 -8.51
N VAL A 92 -2.20 -17.18 -8.85
CA VAL A 92 -2.64 -15.89 -8.34
C VAL A 92 -3.21 -16.05 -6.93
N GLU A 93 -2.52 -15.49 -5.95
CA GLU A 93 -2.91 -15.52 -4.55
C GLU A 93 -3.71 -14.25 -4.17
N PRO A 94 -4.39 -14.21 -3.00
CA PRO A 94 -5.12 -13.03 -2.56
C PRO A 94 -4.27 -11.76 -2.50
N GLN A 95 -3.03 -11.90 -2.02
CA GLN A 95 -2.08 -10.79 -1.98
C GLN A 95 -1.77 -10.29 -3.39
N THR A 96 -1.65 -11.20 -4.36
CA THR A 96 -1.46 -10.85 -5.77
C THR A 96 -2.64 -10.04 -6.30
N GLU A 97 -3.87 -10.45 -5.98
CA GLU A 97 -5.08 -9.72 -6.38
C GLU A 97 -5.08 -8.29 -5.82
N THR A 98 -4.75 -8.14 -4.55
CA THR A 98 -4.68 -6.83 -3.88
C THR A 98 -3.64 -5.92 -4.53
N VAL A 99 -2.41 -6.42 -4.71
CA VAL A 99 -1.31 -5.67 -5.31
C VAL A 99 -1.61 -5.32 -6.77
N TRP A 100 -2.24 -6.23 -7.50
CA TRP A 100 -2.62 -6.00 -8.89
C TRP A 100 -3.63 -4.85 -9.03
N ARG A 101 -4.65 -4.83 -8.16
CA ARG A 101 -5.64 -3.73 -8.13
C ARG A 101 -4.99 -2.40 -7.75
N GLN A 102 -4.07 -2.40 -6.81
CA GLN A 102 -3.32 -1.20 -6.44
C GLN A 102 -2.46 -0.70 -7.62
N ALA A 103 -1.82 -1.61 -8.34
CA ALA A 103 -1.04 -1.26 -9.53
C ALA A 103 -1.95 -0.68 -10.64
N ASP A 104 -3.17 -1.18 -10.79
CA ASP A 104 -4.16 -0.60 -11.71
C ASP A 104 -4.55 0.82 -11.29
N LYS A 105 -4.74 1.05 -10.00
CA LYS A 105 -5.07 2.38 -9.45
C LYS A 105 -4.02 3.44 -9.84
N TYR A 106 -2.76 3.08 -9.84
CA TYR A 106 -1.65 4.00 -10.19
C TYR A 106 -1.18 3.86 -11.64
N ASN A 107 -1.89 3.11 -12.46
CA ASN A 107 -1.56 2.90 -13.88
C ASN A 107 -0.13 2.39 -14.11
N VAL A 108 0.32 1.49 -13.26
CA VAL A 108 1.68 0.94 -13.33
C VAL A 108 1.77 -0.16 -14.39
N PRO A 109 2.57 0.02 -15.45
CA PRO A 109 2.84 -1.06 -16.41
C PRO A 109 3.55 -2.24 -15.75
N ARG A 110 3.22 -3.45 -16.19
CA ARG A 110 3.72 -4.68 -15.54
C ARG A 110 4.20 -5.71 -16.54
N VAL A 111 5.23 -6.43 -16.11
CA VAL A 111 5.58 -7.75 -16.67
C VAL A 111 5.33 -8.79 -15.57
N VAL A 112 5.06 -10.02 -15.95
CA VAL A 112 4.77 -11.10 -15.01
C VAL A 112 5.89 -12.14 -15.09
N PHE A 113 6.40 -12.52 -13.93
CA PHE A 113 7.40 -13.57 -13.79
C PHE A 113 6.81 -14.72 -13.00
N VAL A 114 6.55 -15.85 -13.67
CA VAL A 114 6.09 -17.07 -13.03
C VAL A 114 7.31 -17.80 -12.46
N ASN A 115 7.48 -17.66 -11.17
CA ASN A 115 8.62 -18.15 -10.40
C ASN A 115 8.35 -19.55 -9.85
N LYS A 116 9.35 -20.17 -9.30
CA LYS A 116 9.27 -21.48 -8.64
C LYS A 116 8.81 -22.61 -9.58
N MET A 117 9.24 -22.56 -10.84
CA MET A 117 8.93 -23.60 -11.82
C MET A 117 9.56 -24.95 -11.50
N ASP A 118 10.53 -24.99 -10.59
CA ASP A 118 11.16 -26.20 -10.06
C ASP A 118 10.34 -26.88 -8.94
N LYS A 119 9.33 -26.20 -8.41
CA LYS A 119 8.51 -26.69 -7.30
C LYS A 119 7.51 -27.74 -7.77
N THR A 120 7.27 -28.75 -6.92
CA THR A 120 6.24 -29.77 -7.14
C THR A 120 4.87 -29.13 -7.34
N GLY A 121 4.19 -29.50 -8.42
CA GLY A 121 2.88 -28.93 -8.76
C GLY A 121 2.93 -27.64 -9.56
N ALA A 122 4.11 -27.18 -9.97
CA ALA A 122 4.25 -25.99 -10.80
C ALA A 122 3.54 -26.17 -12.16
N ASP A 123 2.65 -25.24 -12.49
CA ASP A 123 1.88 -25.23 -13.74
C ASP A 123 1.84 -23.80 -14.31
N PHE A 124 2.73 -23.54 -15.26
CA PHE A 124 2.85 -22.23 -15.91
C PHE A 124 1.56 -21.79 -16.60
N PHE A 125 0.93 -22.69 -17.34
CA PHE A 125 -0.26 -22.36 -18.14
C PHE A 125 -1.48 -22.06 -17.27
N ASN A 126 -1.60 -22.74 -16.14
CA ASN A 126 -2.64 -22.43 -15.14
C ASN A 126 -2.43 -21.03 -14.55
N CYS A 127 -1.20 -20.64 -14.26
CA CYS A 127 -0.89 -19.28 -13.77
C CYS A 127 -1.27 -18.23 -14.80
N VAL A 128 -1.00 -18.45 -16.07
CA VAL A 128 -1.39 -17.52 -17.16
C VAL A 128 -2.92 -17.38 -17.23
N GLU A 129 -3.64 -18.47 -17.14
CA GLU A 129 -5.11 -18.46 -17.13
C GLU A 129 -5.68 -17.73 -15.93
N GLU A 130 -5.12 -17.92 -14.75
CA GLU A 130 -5.55 -17.22 -13.54
C GLU A 130 -5.34 -15.71 -13.59
N ILE A 131 -4.34 -15.22 -14.33
CA ILE A 131 -4.18 -13.79 -14.57
C ILE A 131 -5.42 -13.23 -15.26
N VAL A 132 -6.00 -13.95 -16.20
CA VAL A 132 -7.24 -13.56 -16.89
C VAL A 132 -8.44 -13.65 -15.95
N THR A 133 -8.61 -14.78 -15.30
CA THR A 133 -9.84 -15.11 -14.55
C THR A 133 -9.93 -14.43 -13.19
N ARG A 134 -8.81 -14.19 -12.52
CA ARG A 134 -8.80 -13.68 -11.15
C ARG A 134 -8.49 -12.19 -11.02
N VAL A 135 -7.66 -11.64 -11.89
CA VAL A 135 -7.26 -10.21 -11.83
C VAL A 135 -7.63 -9.42 -13.09
N ALA A 136 -8.35 -10.05 -14.03
CA ALA A 136 -8.73 -9.44 -15.30
C ALA A 136 -7.54 -8.86 -16.09
N GLY A 137 -6.38 -9.49 -15.97
CA GLY A 137 -5.17 -9.12 -16.69
C GLY A 137 -5.22 -9.55 -18.15
N LYS A 138 -4.27 -9.09 -18.91
CA LYS A 138 -4.14 -9.42 -20.35
C LYS A 138 -2.76 -10.05 -20.61
N PRO A 139 -2.54 -11.31 -20.17
CA PRO A 139 -1.24 -11.95 -20.32
C PRO A 139 -0.95 -12.33 -21.75
N VAL A 140 0.29 -12.10 -22.18
CA VAL A 140 0.83 -12.59 -23.44
C VAL A 140 2.18 -13.22 -23.15
N CYS A 141 2.31 -14.52 -23.39
CA CYS A 141 3.55 -15.22 -23.12
C CYS A 141 4.65 -14.77 -24.08
N ILE A 142 5.79 -14.34 -23.54
CA ILE A 142 7.02 -14.10 -24.31
C ILE A 142 8.06 -15.19 -24.08
N GLN A 143 7.79 -16.04 -23.10
CA GLN A 143 8.58 -17.23 -22.78
C GLN A 143 7.67 -18.41 -22.49
N LEU A 144 8.18 -19.61 -22.68
CA LEU A 144 7.57 -20.85 -22.20
C LEU A 144 8.61 -21.63 -21.40
N PRO A 145 8.20 -22.41 -20.37
CA PRO A 145 9.14 -23.23 -19.62
C PRO A 145 9.59 -24.46 -20.42
N ILE A 146 10.83 -24.87 -20.22
CA ILE A 146 11.36 -26.16 -20.69
C ILE A 146 11.34 -27.12 -19.51
N GLY A 147 10.33 -27.99 -19.44
CA GLY A 147 10.09 -28.85 -18.31
C GLY A 147 9.40 -28.16 -17.14
N SER A 148 9.17 -28.92 -16.08
CA SER A 148 8.60 -28.43 -14.83
C SER A 148 9.12 -29.28 -13.66
N GLU A 149 8.96 -28.78 -12.45
CA GLU A 149 9.44 -29.48 -11.24
C GLU A 149 10.94 -29.78 -11.34
N ASN A 150 11.35 -31.02 -11.05
CA ASN A 150 12.76 -31.42 -11.11
C ASN A 150 13.33 -31.41 -12.53
N ASN A 151 12.48 -31.40 -13.55
CA ASN A 151 12.87 -31.40 -14.97
C ASN A 151 12.96 -30.00 -15.57
N PHE A 152 12.73 -28.96 -14.77
CA PHE A 152 12.86 -27.58 -15.24
C PHE A 152 14.32 -27.24 -15.57
N LYS A 153 14.60 -26.99 -16.85
CA LYS A 153 15.95 -26.75 -17.35
C LYS A 153 16.22 -25.31 -17.79
N GLY A 154 15.18 -24.64 -18.24
CA GLY A 154 15.34 -23.34 -18.87
C GLY A 154 14.03 -22.86 -19.46
N ILE A 155 14.15 -21.95 -20.44
CA ILE A 155 13.01 -21.31 -21.08
C ILE A 155 13.12 -21.36 -22.60
N ILE A 156 11.98 -21.23 -23.27
CA ILE A 156 11.90 -20.92 -24.68
C ILE A 156 11.64 -19.42 -24.82
N ASP A 157 12.57 -18.71 -25.49
CA ASP A 157 12.40 -17.30 -25.81
C ASP A 157 11.59 -17.19 -27.11
N LEU A 158 10.32 -16.82 -27.00
CA LEU A 158 9.41 -16.73 -28.14
C LEU A 158 9.70 -15.51 -29.04
N VAL A 159 10.42 -14.52 -28.53
CA VAL A 159 10.82 -13.35 -29.34
C VAL A 159 11.90 -13.73 -30.34
N ARG A 160 12.89 -14.53 -29.92
CA ARG A 160 14.01 -14.99 -30.80
C ARG A 160 13.79 -16.39 -31.36
N MET A 161 12.83 -17.15 -30.85
CA MET A 161 12.61 -18.56 -31.14
C MET A 161 13.86 -19.43 -30.88
N LYS A 162 14.39 -19.28 -29.69
CA LYS A 162 15.52 -20.05 -29.19
C LYS A 162 15.20 -20.60 -27.80
N ALA A 163 15.77 -21.75 -27.47
CA ALA A 163 15.80 -22.25 -26.10
C ALA A 163 16.98 -21.62 -25.38
N VAL A 164 16.78 -21.27 -24.11
CA VAL A 164 17.83 -20.79 -23.21
C VAL A 164 17.90 -21.74 -22.03
N VAL A 165 19.06 -22.39 -21.85
CA VAL A 165 19.29 -23.47 -20.90
C VAL A 165 20.41 -23.08 -19.93
N TRP A 166 20.20 -23.28 -18.66
CA TRP A 166 21.19 -23.02 -17.61
C TRP A 166 21.92 -24.28 -17.23
N ASP A 167 23.22 -24.13 -17.06
CA ASP A 167 24.05 -25.15 -16.43
C ASP A 167 23.83 -25.13 -14.91
N ASN A 168 23.84 -26.29 -14.28
CA ASN A 168 23.69 -26.38 -12.81
C ASN A 168 24.94 -25.95 -12.06
N GLU A 169 26.01 -25.61 -12.76
CA GLU A 169 27.28 -25.12 -12.23
C GLU A 169 27.30 -23.59 -12.20
N ASN A 170 28.23 -23.00 -11.46
CA ASN A 170 28.48 -21.55 -11.38
C ASN A 170 27.30 -20.68 -10.92
N LEU A 171 26.39 -21.21 -10.10
CA LEU A 171 25.27 -20.46 -9.52
C LEU A 171 24.43 -19.73 -10.58
N GLY A 172 24.21 -20.35 -11.74
CA GLY A 172 23.41 -19.79 -12.81
C GLY A 172 24.06 -18.68 -13.63
N ALA A 173 25.35 -18.41 -13.42
CA ALA A 173 26.09 -17.42 -14.22
C ALA A 173 26.26 -17.85 -15.66
N THR A 174 26.30 -19.15 -15.94
CA THR A 174 26.50 -19.73 -17.26
C THR A 174 25.20 -20.31 -17.83
N PHE A 175 24.81 -19.81 -18.98
CA PHE A 175 23.66 -20.30 -19.73
C PHE A 175 23.97 -20.20 -21.21
N ARG A 176 23.23 -20.93 -22.05
CA ARG A 176 23.47 -20.99 -23.48
C ARG A 176 22.17 -21.03 -24.26
N ASP A 177 22.24 -20.53 -25.50
CA ASP A 177 21.17 -20.70 -26.48
C ASP A 177 21.27 -22.08 -27.14
N GLU A 178 20.14 -22.73 -27.34
CA GLU A 178 20.00 -24.01 -28.01
C GLU A 178 18.80 -23.96 -28.96
N GLU A 179 18.71 -24.94 -29.83
CA GLU A 179 17.50 -25.15 -30.63
C GLU A 179 16.34 -25.58 -29.71
N ILE A 180 15.14 -25.16 -30.05
CA ILE A 180 13.94 -25.54 -29.32
C ILE A 180 13.76 -27.05 -29.39
N PRO A 181 13.52 -27.74 -28.24
CA PRO A 181 13.26 -29.18 -28.27
C PRO A 181 12.09 -29.52 -29.21
N ALA A 182 12.27 -30.60 -29.97
CA ALA A 182 11.33 -30.99 -31.03
C ALA A 182 9.90 -31.23 -30.49
N ASP A 183 9.77 -31.75 -29.28
CA ASP A 183 8.49 -32.00 -28.61
C ASP A 183 7.78 -30.73 -28.12
N LEU A 184 8.49 -29.59 -28.01
CA LEU A 184 7.95 -28.29 -27.60
C LEU A 184 7.81 -27.31 -28.78
N LEU A 185 8.32 -27.65 -29.97
CA LEU A 185 8.37 -26.72 -31.10
C LEU A 185 6.97 -26.28 -31.57
N GLU A 186 6.02 -27.20 -31.67
CA GLU A 186 4.64 -26.87 -32.08
C GLU A 186 3.95 -25.93 -31.10
N GLN A 187 4.09 -26.18 -29.82
CA GLN A 187 3.56 -25.30 -28.78
C GLN A 187 4.24 -23.93 -28.85
N ALA A 188 5.55 -23.87 -29.04
CA ALA A 188 6.29 -22.63 -29.20
C ALA A 188 5.80 -21.82 -30.41
N LYS A 189 5.54 -22.45 -31.53
CA LYS A 189 4.98 -21.79 -32.72
C LYS A 189 3.59 -21.24 -32.48
N GLU A 190 2.74 -21.96 -31.76
CA GLU A 190 1.39 -21.53 -31.41
C GLU A 190 1.42 -20.28 -30.53
N TYR A 191 2.22 -20.30 -29.46
CA TYR A 191 2.33 -19.16 -28.54
C TYR A 191 3.04 -17.96 -29.17
N ARG A 192 4.02 -18.21 -30.08
CA ARG A 192 4.62 -17.13 -30.86
C ARG A 192 3.60 -16.48 -31.79
N HIS A 193 2.75 -17.26 -32.41
CA HIS A 193 1.67 -16.73 -33.26
C HIS A 193 0.74 -15.79 -32.47
N THR A 194 0.33 -16.20 -31.27
CA THR A 194 -0.47 -15.36 -30.37
C THR A 194 0.26 -14.06 -30.01
N LEU A 195 1.55 -14.15 -29.71
CA LEU A 195 2.39 -12.98 -29.42
C LEU A 195 2.46 -12.03 -30.61
N LEU A 196 2.72 -12.56 -31.80
CA LEU A 196 2.81 -11.75 -33.03
C LEU A 196 1.49 -11.04 -33.33
N GLU A 197 0.37 -11.76 -33.24
CA GLU A 197 -0.97 -11.15 -33.44
C GLU A 197 -1.24 -10.01 -32.47
N ALA A 198 -0.91 -10.19 -31.18
CA ALA A 198 -1.10 -9.17 -30.16
C ALA A 198 -0.19 -7.95 -30.38
N ALA A 199 1.04 -8.16 -30.84
CA ALA A 199 2.02 -7.10 -31.03
C ALA A 199 1.80 -6.29 -32.32
N VAL A 200 1.51 -6.93 -33.44
CA VAL A 200 1.38 -6.25 -34.74
C VAL A 200 0.18 -5.31 -34.81
N GLU A 201 -0.84 -5.52 -34.01
CA GLU A 201 -1.99 -4.62 -33.90
C GLU A 201 -1.61 -3.19 -33.52
N LEU A 202 -0.44 -2.99 -32.93
CA LEU A 202 0.02 -1.68 -32.45
C LEU A 202 0.70 -0.84 -33.53
N ASP A 203 0.93 -1.38 -34.70
CA ASP A 203 1.56 -0.69 -35.84
C ASP A 203 0.92 -1.16 -37.15
N ASP A 204 0.21 -0.27 -37.83
CA ASP A 204 -0.54 -0.61 -39.05
C ASP A 204 0.34 -1.13 -40.18
N ASP A 205 1.53 -0.58 -40.35
CA ASP A 205 2.47 -1.01 -41.40
C ASP A 205 3.00 -2.40 -41.11
N VAL A 206 3.38 -2.68 -39.87
CA VAL A 206 3.83 -4.00 -39.46
C VAL A 206 2.72 -5.04 -39.56
N MET A 207 1.49 -4.65 -39.18
CA MET A 207 0.31 -5.50 -39.30
C MET A 207 0.03 -5.87 -40.77
N SER A 208 0.08 -4.89 -41.68
CA SER A 208 -0.12 -5.13 -43.11
C SER A 208 0.93 -6.08 -43.68
N ALA A 209 2.20 -5.90 -43.33
CA ALA A 209 3.29 -6.79 -43.73
C ALA A 209 3.11 -8.21 -43.17
N TYR A 210 2.65 -8.32 -41.94
CA TYR A 210 2.36 -9.61 -41.28
C TYR A 210 1.25 -10.39 -41.99
N LEU A 211 0.18 -9.69 -42.34
CA LEU A 211 -0.95 -10.27 -43.09
C LEU A 211 -0.51 -10.77 -44.49
N ASP A 212 0.52 -10.15 -45.07
CA ASP A 212 1.14 -10.57 -46.36
C ASP A 212 2.20 -11.65 -46.17
N GLY A 213 2.33 -12.21 -44.95
CA GLY A 213 3.25 -13.31 -44.64
C GLY A 213 4.64 -12.91 -44.19
N LYS A 214 4.89 -11.61 -43.94
CA LYS A 214 6.19 -11.13 -43.47
C LYS A 214 6.15 -10.86 -41.96
N GLU A 215 6.83 -11.68 -41.18
CA GLU A 215 6.97 -11.49 -39.74
C GLU A 215 7.88 -10.29 -39.42
N PRO A 216 7.61 -9.53 -38.34
CA PRO A 216 8.52 -8.50 -37.85
C PRO A 216 9.86 -9.13 -37.41
N ASP A 217 10.95 -8.39 -37.55
CA ASP A 217 12.24 -8.79 -36.99
C ASP A 217 12.23 -8.65 -35.45
N VAL A 218 13.27 -9.16 -34.80
CA VAL A 218 13.38 -9.15 -33.32
C VAL A 218 13.31 -7.73 -32.76
N ALA A 219 14.03 -6.79 -33.37
CA ALA A 219 14.05 -5.40 -32.91
C ALA A 219 12.66 -4.73 -32.99
N THR A 220 11.95 -4.94 -34.10
CA THR A 220 10.59 -4.45 -34.30
C THR A 220 9.62 -5.09 -33.31
N LEU A 221 9.72 -6.42 -33.12
CA LEU A 221 8.86 -7.11 -32.16
C LEU A 221 9.08 -6.61 -30.73
N LYS A 222 10.32 -6.43 -30.31
CA LYS A 222 10.63 -5.84 -28.98
C LYS A 222 10.06 -4.43 -28.83
N ARG A 223 10.18 -3.61 -29.86
CA ARG A 223 9.60 -2.26 -29.88
C ARG A 223 8.08 -2.28 -29.67
N LEU A 224 7.39 -3.18 -30.35
CA LEU A 224 5.94 -3.33 -30.25
C LEU A 224 5.51 -3.87 -28.89
N ILE A 225 6.23 -4.83 -28.34
CA ILE A 225 5.99 -5.36 -26.98
C ILE A 225 6.14 -4.22 -25.96
N ARG A 226 7.22 -3.42 -26.06
CA ARG A 226 7.42 -2.25 -25.21
C ARG A 226 6.26 -1.27 -25.30
N LYS A 227 5.82 -0.95 -26.49
CA LYS A 227 4.66 -0.07 -26.73
C LYS A 227 3.40 -0.61 -26.05
N ALA A 228 3.16 -1.91 -26.12
CA ALA A 228 2.03 -2.56 -25.47
C ALA A 228 2.11 -2.48 -23.95
N VAL A 229 3.29 -2.69 -23.38
CA VAL A 229 3.51 -2.64 -21.92
C VAL A 229 3.30 -1.21 -21.40
N ILE A 230 3.91 -0.23 -22.02
CA ILE A 230 3.79 1.18 -21.64
C ILE A 230 2.33 1.64 -21.74
N GLY A 231 1.64 1.25 -22.81
CA GLY A 231 0.21 1.55 -22.99
C GLY A 231 -0.74 0.66 -22.20
N ARG A 232 -0.24 -0.26 -21.40
CA ARG A 232 -1.01 -1.24 -20.62
C ARG A 232 -1.99 -2.05 -21.48
N VAL A 233 -1.59 -2.36 -22.70
CA VAL A 233 -2.38 -3.17 -23.65
C VAL A 233 -2.35 -4.63 -23.26
N PHE A 234 -1.16 -5.15 -22.91
CA PHE A 234 -1.00 -6.50 -22.39
C PHE A 234 0.19 -6.61 -21.41
N ASN A 235 0.25 -7.73 -20.71
CA ASN A 235 1.30 -8.03 -19.74
C ASN A 235 2.15 -9.19 -20.26
N PRO A 236 3.41 -8.97 -20.64
CA PRO A 236 4.31 -10.06 -21.00
C PRO A 236 4.53 -11.02 -19.84
N VAL A 237 4.48 -12.31 -20.11
CA VAL A 237 4.67 -13.36 -19.10
C VAL A 237 5.98 -14.09 -19.38
N LEU A 238 6.83 -14.12 -18.35
CA LEU A 238 8.10 -14.84 -18.31
C LEU A 238 8.01 -15.95 -17.26
N CYS A 239 9.00 -16.82 -17.24
CA CYS A 239 9.06 -17.89 -16.26
C CYS A 239 10.49 -18.19 -15.83
N GLY A 240 10.63 -18.83 -14.67
CA GLY A 240 11.93 -19.22 -14.15
C GLY A 240 11.85 -19.81 -12.76
N SER A 241 13.00 -19.96 -12.15
CA SER A 241 13.16 -20.30 -10.74
C SER A 241 14.35 -19.52 -10.19
N ALA A 242 14.05 -18.45 -9.47
CA ALA A 242 15.09 -17.63 -8.84
C ALA A 242 15.92 -18.46 -7.84
N PHE A 243 15.28 -19.29 -7.04
CA PHE A 243 15.95 -20.18 -6.10
C PHE A 243 16.95 -21.13 -6.76
N LYS A 244 16.58 -21.68 -7.92
CA LYS A 244 17.46 -22.56 -8.72
C LYS A 244 18.34 -21.83 -9.71
N ASN A 245 18.37 -20.51 -9.65
CA ASN A 245 19.24 -19.64 -10.47
C ASN A 245 18.96 -19.74 -11.97
N LYS A 246 17.70 -19.90 -12.37
CA LYS A 246 17.28 -20.03 -13.78
C LYS A 246 16.25 -18.98 -14.16
N GLY A 247 16.48 -18.29 -15.27
CA GLY A 247 15.53 -17.35 -15.84
C GLY A 247 15.66 -15.90 -15.38
N VAL A 248 16.59 -15.57 -14.50
CA VAL A 248 16.71 -14.21 -13.92
C VAL A 248 17.34 -13.22 -14.91
N GLN A 249 18.37 -13.61 -15.66
CA GLN A 249 19.00 -12.72 -16.63
C GLN A 249 18.02 -12.31 -17.76
N PRO A 250 17.23 -13.22 -18.35
CA PRO A 250 16.16 -12.82 -19.28
C PRO A 250 15.11 -11.91 -18.66
N LEU A 251 14.82 -12.06 -17.36
CA LEU A 251 13.93 -11.13 -16.66
C LEU A 251 14.54 -9.73 -16.59
N LEU A 252 15.83 -9.60 -16.29
CA LEU A 252 16.54 -8.32 -16.33
C LEU A 252 16.51 -7.69 -17.71
N ASP A 253 16.74 -8.49 -18.75
CA ASP A 253 16.64 -8.04 -20.15
C ASP A 253 15.22 -7.52 -20.45
N ALA A 254 14.19 -8.22 -19.98
CA ALA A 254 12.80 -7.81 -20.19
C ALA A 254 12.46 -6.49 -19.46
N VAL A 255 13.01 -6.28 -18.27
CA VAL A 255 12.86 -5.01 -17.54
C VAL A 255 13.41 -3.85 -18.36
N VAL A 256 14.61 -3.99 -18.88
CA VAL A 256 15.24 -2.98 -19.73
C VAL A 256 14.49 -2.80 -21.05
N ASP A 257 14.11 -3.90 -21.71
CA ASP A 257 13.49 -3.86 -23.03
C ASP A 257 12.04 -3.38 -23.01
N TYR A 258 11.27 -3.68 -21.99
CA TYR A 258 9.80 -3.52 -22.03
C TYR A 258 9.19 -2.61 -20.97
N LEU A 259 9.78 -2.46 -19.80
CA LEU A 259 9.24 -1.57 -18.77
C LEU A 259 9.57 -0.10 -19.07
N PRO A 260 8.70 0.83 -18.69
CA PRO A 260 8.93 2.24 -18.97
C PRO A 260 10.08 2.84 -18.18
N SER A 261 10.75 3.82 -18.77
CA SER A 261 11.64 4.75 -18.09
C SER A 261 10.82 5.93 -17.54
N PRO A 262 11.40 6.81 -16.70
CA PRO A 262 10.71 8.03 -16.28
C PRO A 262 10.19 8.90 -17.44
N LEU A 263 10.87 8.88 -18.59
CA LEU A 263 10.46 9.62 -19.79
C LEU A 263 9.22 9.06 -20.47
N ASP A 264 8.91 7.78 -20.27
CA ASP A 264 7.75 7.12 -20.84
C ASP A 264 6.49 7.28 -19.98
N ARG A 265 6.64 7.80 -18.77
CA ARG A 265 5.51 8.05 -17.85
C ARG A 265 4.87 9.39 -18.13
N GLU A 266 3.58 9.47 -17.87
CA GLU A 266 2.86 10.74 -17.93
C GLU A 266 3.44 11.73 -16.92
N ALA A 267 3.35 13.03 -17.24
CA ALA A 267 3.74 14.09 -16.33
C ALA A 267 2.97 13.95 -15.01
N ILE A 268 3.69 14.09 -13.89
CA ILE A 268 3.04 14.01 -12.58
C ILE A 268 2.14 15.22 -12.36
N LYS A 269 0.93 14.96 -11.88
CA LYS A 269 -0.04 15.99 -11.53
C LYS A 269 0.23 16.54 -10.13
N GLY A 270 -0.03 17.82 -9.97
CA GLY A 270 0.08 18.48 -8.69
C GLY A 270 -0.81 19.71 -8.66
N ILE A 271 -0.74 20.43 -7.56
CA ILE A 271 -1.48 21.66 -7.34
C ILE A 271 -0.46 22.78 -7.17
N ASP A 272 -0.62 23.87 -7.92
CA ASP A 272 0.21 25.06 -7.74
C ASP A 272 -0.02 25.62 -6.33
N PHE A 273 1.05 25.80 -5.59
CA PHE A 273 1.00 26.23 -4.20
C PHE A 273 0.35 27.61 -3.99
N LYS A 274 0.51 28.51 -4.98
CA LYS A 274 0.01 29.90 -4.88
C LYS A 274 -1.41 30.05 -5.43
N THR A 275 -1.72 29.39 -6.55
CA THR A 275 -2.99 29.56 -7.28
C THR A 275 -4.01 28.50 -6.97
N GLU A 276 -3.60 27.39 -6.32
CA GLU A 276 -4.42 26.20 -6.05
C GLU A 276 -4.98 25.52 -7.31
N GLU A 277 -4.47 25.90 -8.49
CA GLU A 277 -4.84 25.28 -9.77
C GLU A 277 -4.02 24.03 -10.06
N GLU A 278 -4.60 23.10 -10.84
CA GLU A 278 -3.86 21.94 -11.30
C GLU A 278 -2.66 22.34 -12.15
N THR A 279 -1.55 21.68 -11.93
CA THR A 279 -0.32 21.84 -12.73
C THR A 279 0.32 20.48 -12.92
N VAL A 280 1.28 20.40 -13.83
CA VAL A 280 2.03 19.17 -14.10
C VAL A 280 3.53 19.45 -14.07
N ARG A 281 4.29 18.40 -13.75
CA ARG A 281 5.75 18.40 -13.85
C ARG A 281 6.19 17.21 -14.71
N THR A 282 7.05 17.50 -15.68
CA THR A 282 7.60 16.46 -16.57
C THR A 282 8.94 15.96 -16.07
N ALA A 283 9.34 14.77 -16.49
CA ALA A 283 10.64 14.18 -16.17
C ALA A 283 11.76 14.83 -17.00
N ASN A 284 11.98 16.12 -16.80
CA ASN A 284 12.97 16.92 -17.51
C ASN A 284 13.82 17.64 -16.48
N ASP A 285 15.15 17.56 -16.61
CA ASP A 285 16.12 18.18 -15.70
C ASP A 285 16.06 19.70 -15.70
N ASP A 286 15.55 20.33 -16.76
CA ASP A 286 15.40 21.77 -16.90
C ASP A 286 14.09 22.32 -16.33
N GLU A 287 13.16 21.45 -15.95
CA GLU A 287 11.92 21.81 -15.28
C GLU A 287 12.19 22.28 -13.84
N PRO A 288 11.28 23.05 -13.23
CA PRO A 288 11.37 23.36 -11.81
C PRO A 288 11.44 22.09 -10.97
N PHE A 289 12.34 22.06 -10.00
CA PHE A 289 12.58 20.89 -9.15
C PHE A 289 11.34 20.49 -8.36
N SER A 290 11.04 19.20 -8.34
CA SER A 290 10.04 18.61 -7.46
C SER A 290 10.40 17.15 -7.14
N MET A 291 10.20 16.76 -5.90
CA MET A 291 10.36 15.38 -5.47
C MET A 291 9.36 15.01 -4.37
N LEU A 292 9.06 13.75 -4.25
CA LEU A 292 8.12 13.21 -3.28
C LEU A 292 8.86 12.32 -2.28
N ALA A 293 8.69 12.61 -0.99
CA ALA A 293 9.14 11.73 0.08
C ALA A 293 8.16 10.57 0.22
N PHE A 294 8.60 9.36 -0.08
CA PHE A 294 7.71 8.19 -0.04
C PHE A 294 8.02 7.21 1.07
N LYS A 295 9.14 7.37 1.75
CA LYS A 295 9.54 6.52 2.87
C LYS A 295 10.52 7.23 3.78
N ILE A 296 10.34 7.05 5.08
CA ILE A 296 11.23 7.57 6.13
C ILE A 296 11.66 6.38 6.99
N MET A 297 12.94 6.32 7.32
CA MET A 297 13.48 5.32 8.23
C MET A 297 14.49 5.95 9.19
N ASP A 298 14.64 5.35 10.36
CA ASP A 298 15.66 5.73 11.34
C ASP A 298 16.84 4.75 11.24
N ASP A 299 17.99 5.27 10.85
CA ASP A 299 19.21 4.49 10.68
C ASP A 299 20.09 4.67 11.91
N PRO A 300 20.64 3.59 12.52
CA PRO A 300 21.47 3.70 13.72
C PRO A 300 22.73 4.54 13.57
N PHE A 301 23.26 4.65 12.36
CA PHE A 301 24.53 5.34 12.08
C PHE A 301 24.36 6.74 11.51
N VAL A 302 23.33 6.94 10.67
CA VAL A 302 23.11 8.19 9.93
C VAL A 302 21.99 9.04 10.54
N GLY A 303 21.11 8.45 11.32
CA GLY A 303 19.90 9.08 11.84
C GLY A 303 18.74 8.94 10.88
N THR A 304 17.88 9.94 10.78
CA THR A 304 16.71 9.91 9.91
C THR A 304 17.12 9.95 8.44
N ILE A 305 16.68 8.96 7.67
CA ILE A 305 16.84 8.89 6.21
C ILE A 305 15.46 9.01 5.56
N THR A 306 15.36 9.93 4.60
CA THR A 306 14.15 10.15 3.80
C THR A 306 14.40 9.70 2.37
N PHE A 307 13.66 8.69 1.91
CA PHE A 307 13.70 8.24 0.52
C PHE A 307 12.78 9.09 -0.32
N CYS A 308 13.32 9.67 -1.37
CA CYS A 308 12.59 10.54 -2.28
C CYS A 308 12.73 10.11 -3.73
N ARG A 309 11.66 10.26 -4.49
CA ARG A 309 11.71 10.20 -5.95
C ARG A 309 11.70 11.61 -6.51
N VAL A 310 12.71 11.94 -7.33
CA VAL A 310 12.76 13.19 -8.08
C VAL A 310 11.87 13.04 -9.33
N TYR A 311 10.87 13.90 -9.45
CA TYR A 311 9.95 13.88 -10.58
C TYR A 311 10.31 14.88 -11.67
N SER A 312 10.89 16.00 -11.31
CA SER A 312 11.28 17.05 -12.25
C SER A 312 12.48 17.82 -11.75
N GLY A 313 13.22 18.42 -12.67
CA GLY A 313 14.36 19.23 -12.36
C GLY A 313 15.56 18.45 -11.84
N LYS A 314 16.50 19.16 -11.26
CA LYS A 314 17.68 18.59 -10.60
C LYS A 314 17.90 19.26 -9.25
N ILE A 315 18.54 18.55 -8.34
CA ILE A 315 18.87 19.05 -7.00
C ILE A 315 20.33 18.80 -6.70
N GLU A 316 20.97 19.78 -6.07
CA GLU A 316 22.35 19.69 -5.59
C GLU A 316 22.38 19.65 -4.07
N SER A 317 23.36 18.94 -3.51
CA SER A 317 23.63 18.93 -2.08
C SER A 317 23.89 20.37 -1.58
N GLY A 318 23.31 20.76 -0.46
CA GLY A 318 23.43 22.09 0.09
C GLY A 318 22.34 23.09 -0.36
N THR A 319 21.46 22.69 -1.27
CA THR A 319 20.37 23.54 -1.76
C THR A 319 19.23 23.63 -0.72
N THR A 320 18.61 24.81 -0.62
CA THR A 320 17.39 25.01 0.16
C THR A 320 16.18 24.73 -0.71
N VAL A 321 15.28 23.89 -0.24
CA VAL A 321 14.02 23.54 -0.90
C VAL A 321 12.84 23.88 -0.02
N LEU A 322 11.65 23.96 -0.61
CA LEU A 322 10.39 24.17 0.10
C LEU A 322 9.69 22.83 0.32
N ASN A 323 9.36 22.53 1.56
CA ASN A 323 8.36 21.51 1.87
C ASN A 323 6.99 22.17 1.69
N SER A 324 6.43 22.04 0.50
CA SER A 324 5.18 22.73 0.13
C SER A 324 3.95 22.17 0.87
N THR A 325 4.00 20.92 1.32
CA THR A 325 2.91 20.31 2.09
C THR A 325 2.76 21.00 3.46
N LYS A 326 3.87 21.41 4.06
CA LYS A 326 3.91 22.06 5.39
C LYS A 326 4.26 23.55 5.34
N ASP A 327 4.55 24.08 4.17
CA ASP A 327 5.01 25.47 3.98
C ASP A 327 6.24 25.81 4.86
N LYS A 328 7.25 24.95 4.82
CA LYS A 328 8.51 25.11 5.54
C LYS A 328 9.70 24.89 4.63
N LYS A 329 10.75 25.70 4.80
CA LYS A 329 11.99 25.51 4.07
C LYS A 329 12.86 24.44 4.75
N GLU A 330 13.49 23.62 3.92
CA GLU A 330 14.43 22.57 4.33
C GLU A 330 15.73 22.72 3.56
N ARG A 331 16.85 22.45 4.23
CA ARG A 331 18.15 22.40 3.55
C ARG A 331 18.54 20.96 3.28
N ILE A 332 18.85 20.66 2.03
CA ILE A 332 19.37 19.36 1.63
C ILE A 332 20.84 19.27 2.03
N GLY A 333 21.13 18.45 3.01
CA GLY A 333 22.49 18.18 3.44
C GLY A 333 23.11 17.05 2.64
N ARG A 334 23.17 15.87 3.24
CA ARG A 334 23.78 14.68 2.65
C ARG A 334 22.76 13.93 1.78
N MET A 335 23.14 13.67 0.51
CA MET A 335 22.38 12.80 -0.39
C MET A 335 23.12 11.50 -0.60
N LEU A 336 22.39 10.40 -0.57
CA LEU A 336 22.93 9.05 -0.68
C LEU A 336 22.26 8.26 -1.80
N LEU A 337 23.05 7.45 -2.49
CA LEU A 337 22.56 6.43 -3.39
C LEU A 337 22.80 5.07 -2.72
N MET A 338 21.75 4.26 -2.65
CA MET A 338 21.83 2.95 -2.00
C MET A 338 22.20 1.87 -3.01
N HIS A 339 23.32 1.17 -2.77
CA HIS A 339 23.80 0.06 -3.59
C HIS A 339 23.90 -1.19 -2.71
N ALA A 340 22.85 -2.00 -2.66
CA ALA A 340 22.79 -3.17 -1.77
C ALA A 340 23.12 -2.76 -0.31
N ASN A 341 24.23 -3.24 0.26
CA ASN A 341 24.67 -2.90 1.60
C ASN A 341 25.54 -1.63 1.67
N ASN A 342 25.92 -1.08 0.52
CA ASN A 342 26.80 0.08 0.44
C ASN A 342 26.02 1.36 0.23
N ARG A 343 26.52 2.45 0.74
CA ARG A 343 26.00 3.80 0.57
C ARG A 343 27.02 4.65 -0.14
N GLU A 344 26.57 5.37 -1.14
CA GLU A 344 27.42 6.27 -1.91
C GLU A 344 26.91 7.71 -1.76
N ASP A 345 27.77 8.62 -1.29
CA ASP A 345 27.45 10.03 -1.27
C ASP A 345 27.42 10.58 -2.68
N ILE A 346 26.35 11.28 -3.02
CA ILE A 346 26.19 11.93 -4.33
C ILE A 346 25.98 13.42 -4.14
N LYS A 347 26.39 14.22 -5.13
CA LYS A 347 26.28 15.68 -5.10
C LYS A 347 25.06 16.20 -5.82
N GLU A 348 24.55 15.46 -6.79
CA GLU A 348 23.44 15.85 -7.64
C GLU A 348 22.49 14.68 -7.85
N ALA A 349 21.20 15.00 -7.99
CA ALA A 349 20.16 14.04 -8.37
C ALA A 349 19.29 14.69 -9.46
N TYR A 350 18.80 13.86 -10.36
CA TYR A 350 18.08 14.26 -11.57
C TYR A 350 16.69 13.64 -11.63
N ALA A 351 15.85 14.18 -12.52
CA ALA A 351 14.50 13.67 -12.75
C ALA A 351 14.52 12.14 -13.01
N GLY A 352 13.71 11.42 -12.26
CA GLY A 352 13.63 9.95 -12.30
C GLY A 352 14.48 9.23 -11.26
N ASP A 353 15.42 9.91 -10.61
CA ASP A 353 16.27 9.30 -9.58
C ASP A 353 15.47 9.03 -8.30
N ILE A 354 15.87 7.96 -7.63
CA ILE A 354 15.44 7.66 -6.25
C ILE A 354 16.67 7.83 -5.36
N VAL A 355 16.57 8.75 -4.40
CA VAL A 355 17.68 9.12 -3.53
C VAL A 355 17.28 9.07 -2.06
N ALA A 356 18.27 8.87 -1.20
CA ALA A 356 18.12 8.93 0.23
C ALA A 356 18.71 10.24 0.77
N LEU A 357 17.93 10.98 1.55
CA LEU A 357 18.34 12.25 2.16
C LEU A 357 18.51 12.07 3.66
N ALA A 358 19.67 12.46 4.17
CA ALA A 358 19.95 12.36 5.60
C ALA A 358 19.69 13.71 6.29
N GLY A 359 19.19 13.66 7.51
CA GLY A 359 19.09 14.82 8.40
C GLY A 359 17.86 15.70 8.26
N LEU A 360 16.86 15.31 7.49
CA LEU A 360 15.59 16.03 7.40
C LEU A 360 14.70 15.66 8.58
N LYS A 361 14.43 16.60 9.48
CA LYS A 361 13.74 16.33 10.75
C LYS A 361 12.22 16.46 10.69
N GLU A 362 11.71 17.33 9.82
CA GLU A 362 10.29 17.67 9.77
C GLU A 362 9.54 17.11 8.56
N VAL A 363 10.22 16.40 7.67
CA VAL A 363 9.62 15.78 6.49
C VAL A 363 8.88 14.50 6.90
N ARG A 364 7.68 14.34 6.37
CA ARG A 364 6.84 13.14 6.57
C ARG A 364 6.64 12.42 5.23
N THR A 365 6.29 11.15 5.29
CA THR A 365 5.91 10.38 4.09
C THR A 365 4.73 11.07 3.39
N GLY A 366 4.87 11.28 2.09
CA GLY A 366 3.88 11.98 1.27
C GLY A 366 4.15 13.47 1.10
N ASP A 367 5.11 14.05 1.81
CA ASP A 367 5.48 15.46 1.65
C ASP A 367 6.16 15.70 0.32
N THR A 368 5.89 16.86 -0.27
CA THR A 368 6.55 17.34 -1.49
C THR A 368 7.67 18.31 -1.13
N LEU A 369 8.86 18.08 -1.68
CA LEU A 369 9.98 19.01 -1.63
C LEU A 369 10.19 19.58 -3.03
N CYS A 370 10.22 20.90 -3.16
CA CYS A 370 10.23 21.55 -4.46
C CYS A 370 11.03 22.85 -4.50
N ASP A 371 11.13 23.43 -5.70
CA ASP A 371 11.74 24.72 -5.92
C ASP A 371 10.99 25.82 -5.15
N VAL A 372 11.73 26.63 -4.41
CA VAL A 372 11.18 27.75 -3.62
C VAL A 372 10.49 28.78 -4.52
N ALA A 373 11.02 29.01 -5.73
CA ALA A 373 10.49 30.01 -6.66
C ALA A 373 9.22 29.55 -7.40
N LYS A 374 9.10 28.25 -7.69
CA LYS A 374 7.95 27.66 -8.40
C LYS A 374 7.40 26.47 -7.61
N PRO A 375 6.77 26.72 -6.47
CA PRO A 375 6.32 25.65 -5.59
C PRO A 375 5.12 24.90 -6.16
N VAL A 376 5.09 23.59 -5.90
CA VAL A 376 4.03 22.68 -6.28
C VAL A 376 3.79 21.69 -5.14
N ILE A 377 2.53 21.27 -4.95
CA ILE A 377 2.19 20.14 -4.08
C ILE A 377 1.84 18.99 -5.01
N LEU A 378 2.66 17.96 -5.04
CA LEU A 378 2.40 16.77 -5.83
C LEU A 378 1.21 16.00 -5.26
N GLU A 379 0.58 15.18 -6.08
CA GLU A 379 -0.56 14.36 -5.67
C GLU A 379 -0.26 13.59 -4.39
N ARG A 380 -1.13 13.74 -3.38
CA ARG A 380 -0.94 13.12 -2.06
C ARG A 380 -1.24 11.63 -2.11
N MET A 381 -0.51 10.87 -1.28
CA MET A 381 -0.82 9.48 -1.02
C MET A 381 -2.02 9.39 -0.07
N GLU A 382 -2.95 8.47 -0.37
CA GLU A 382 -4.04 8.12 0.53
C GLU A 382 -3.64 6.87 1.32
N PHE A 383 -3.83 6.92 2.63
CA PHE A 383 -3.51 5.80 3.52
C PHE A 383 -4.77 5.26 4.17
N PRO A 384 -4.92 3.92 4.27
CA PRO A 384 -6.08 3.33 4.95
C PRO A 384 -6.06 3.63 6.46
N GLU A 385 -7.25 3.76 7.03
CA GLU A 385 -7.39 3.94 8.48
C GLU A 385 -7.06 2.64 9.22
N PRO A 386 -6.35 2.71 10.34
CA PRO A 386 -6.09 1.54 11.17
C PRO A 386 -7.37 0.93 11.72
N VAL A 387 -7.40 -0.39 11.87
CA VAL A 387 -8.61 -1.13 12.30
C VAL A 387 -8.45 -1.87 13.63
N ILE A 388 -7.24 -1.97 14.15
CA ILE A 388 -6.94 -2.65 15.40
C ILE A 388 -6.13 -1.73 16.31
N GLU A 389 -6.34 -1.86 17.62
CA GLU A 389 -5.62 -1.06 18.60
C GLU A 389 -5.19 -1.87 19.81
N ILE A 390 -4.10 -1.43 20.44
CA ILE A 390 -3.62 -1.94 21.72
C ILE A 390 -3.27 -0.78 22.64
N ALA A 391 -3.38 -1.00 23.94
CA ALA A 391 -2.87 -0.07 24.94
C ALA A 391 -1.43 -0.44 25.31
N ILE A 392 -0.57 0.57 25.47
CA ILE A 392 0.80 0.38 25.91
C ILE A 392 1.07 1.25 27.14
N GLU A 393 1.72 0.69 28.15
CA GLU A 393 2.00 1.36 29.41
C GLU A 393 3.46 1.18 29.80
N PRO A 394 4.25 2.27 29.91
CA PRO A 394 5.65 2.13 30.30
C PRO A 394 5.77 1.65 31.76
N LYS A 395 6.79 0.83 32.03
CA LYS A 395 7.01 0.28 33.38
C LYS A 395 7.70 1.25 34.34
N SER A 396 8.35 2.30 33.82
CA SER A 396 9.06 3.31 34.62
C SER A 396 8.97 4.69 33.99
N LYS A 397 9.40 5.74 34.72
CA LYS A 397 9.47 7.10 34.17
C LYS A 397 10.52 7.22 33.08
N ALA A 398 11.65 6.52 33.19
CA ALA A 398 12.67 6.48 32.15
C ALA A 398 12.13 5.84 30.86
N ASP A 399 11.34 4.78 30.98
CA ASP A 399 10.67 4.14 29.85
C ASP A 399 9.61 5.05 29.21
N GLN A 400 8.94 5.90 30.00
CA GLN A 400 7.95 6.85 29.47
C GLN A 400 8.58 7.86 28.50
N GLU A 401 9.74 8.41 28.83
CA GLU A 401 10.46 9.34 27.94
C GLU A 401 10.95 8.64 26.68
N LYS A 402 11.54 7.47 26.82
CA LYS A 402 11.99 6.63 25.69
C LYS A 402 10.82 6.25 24.78
N LEU A 403 9.68 5.88 25.39
CA LEU A 403 8.48 5.51 24.65
C LEU A 403 7.95 6.67 23.79
N GLY A 404 7.87 7.87 24.36
CA GLY A 404 7.42 9.05 23.63
C GLY A 404 8.28 9.35 22.40
N ILE A 405 9.59 9.32 22.56
CA ILE A 405 10.54 9.55 21.45
C ILE A 405 10.43 8.45 20.40
N ALA A 406 10.40 7.19 20.83
CA ALA A 406 10.32 6.04 19.93
C ALA A 406 9.01 6.02 19.13
N LEU A 407 7.88 6.29 19.78
CA LEU A 407 6.57 6.32 19.13
C LEU A 407 6.48 7.45 18.11
N SER A 408 7.05 8.62 18.39
CA SER A 408 7.11 9.72 17.43
C SER A 408 7.87 9.33 16.17
N LYS A 409 9.00 8.62 16.31
CA LYS A 409 9.78 8.13 15.18
C LYS A 409 9.03 7.06 14.37
N LEU A 410 8.43 6.09 15.04
CA LEU A 410 7.68 5.03 14.37
C LEU A 410 6.44 5.57 13.63
N ALA A 411 5.72 6.52 14.22
CA ALA A 411 4.58 7.16 13.57
C ALA A 411 5.01 8.00 12.36
N ALA A 412 6.19 8.62 12.41
CA ALA A 412 6.75 9.36 11.27
C ALA A 412 7.13 8.44 10.10
N GLU A 413 7.64 7.24 10.40
CA GLU A 413 8.03 6.25 9.40
C GLU A 413 6.85 5.57 8.71
N ASP A 414 5.76 5.36 9.45
CA ASP A 414 4.62 4.56 9.01
C ASP A 414 3.29 5.30 9.22
N PRO A 415 2.70 5.86 8.15
CA PRO A 415 1.43 6.59 8.25
C PRO A 415 0.23 5.72 8.65
N SER A 416 0.30 4.41 8.48
CA SER A 416 -0.76 3.48 8.92
C SER A 416 -0.66 3.12 10.40
N PHE A 417 0.44 3.47 11.04
CA PHE A 417 0.65 3.30 12.46
C PHE A 417 0.37 4.64 13.16
N ARG A 418 -0.63 4.65 14.06
CA ARG A 418 -1.03 5.87 14.75
C ARG A 418 -0.92 5.71 16.24
N VAL A 419 -0.60 6.81 16.90
CA VAL A 419 -0.44 6.89 18.35
C VAL A 419 -1.38 7.98 18.87
N SER A 420 -2.14 7.66 19.90
CA SER A 420 -3.01 8.62 20.58
C SER A 420 -2.98 8.37 22.09
N THR A 421 -3.40 9.37 22.85
CA THR A 421 -3.58 9.23 24.30
C THR A 421 -5.06 9.25 24.62
N ASP A 422 -5.54 8.25 25.35
CA ASP A 422 -6.89 8.22 25.85
C ASP A 422 -7.01 9.25 26.99
N GLN A 423 -7.85 10.25 26.80
CA GLN A 423 -8.01 11.34 27.77
C GLN A 423 -8.62 10.89 29.10
N GLU A 424 -9.43 9.84 29.10
CA GLU A 424 -10.08 9.33 30.31
C GLU A 424 -9.13 8.46 31.13
N SER A 425 -8.46 7.49 30.48
CA SER A 425 -7.57 6.55 31.18
C SER A 425 -6.12 7.02 31.27
N GLY A 426 -5.71 7.99 30.44
CA GLY A 426 -4.33 8.42 30.32
C GLY A 426 -3.43 7.41 29.61
N GLN A 427 -3.99 6.32 29.09
CA GLN A 427 -3.24 5.28 28.40
C GLN A 427 -2.81 5.74 27.01
N THR A 428 -1.65 5.28 26.57
CA THR A 428 -1.18 5.43 25.19
C THR A 428 -1.77 4.30 24.35
N ILE A 429 -2.45 4.66 23.27
CA ILE A 429 -3.08 3.71 22.35
C ILE A 429 -2.31 3.66 21.04
N LEU A 430 -1.94 2.46 20.62
CA LEU A 430 -1.30 2.20 19.34
C LEU A 430 -2.33 1.59 18.38
N LYS A 431 -2.44 2.16 17.19
CA LYS A 431 -3.37 1.69 16.15
C LYS A 431 -2.61 1.21 14.93
N GLY A 432 -3.05 0.10 14.37
CA GLY A 432 -2.39 -0.51 13.20
C GLY A 432 -3.37 -1.28 12.32
N MET A 433 -2.82 -1.89 11.28
CA MET A 433 -3.57 -2.59 10.24
C MET A 433 -3.86 -4.06 10.55
N GLY A 434 -3.17 -4.64 11.52
CA GLY A 434 -3.34 -6.02 11.91
C GLY A 434 -2.46 -6.40 13.09
N GLU A 435 -2.67 -7.62 13.62
CA GLU A 435 -1.91 -8.11 14.78
C GLU A 435 -0.41 -8.17 14.50
N LEU A 436 -0.01 -8.69 13.34
CA LEU A 436 1.42 -8.77 12.98
C LEU A 436 2.05 -7.38 12.87
N HIS A 437 1.33 -6.41 12.30
CA HIS A 437 1.80 -5.04 12.19
C HIS A 437 2.13 -4.45 13.57
N LEU A 438 1.20 -4.58 14.54
CA LEU A 438 1.40 -4.09 15.90
C LEU A 438 2.47 -4.88 16.66
N ASP A 439 2.53 -6.21 16.51
CA ASP A 439 3.55 -7.06 17.12
C ASP A 439 4.95 -6.64 16.72
N ILE A 440 5.15 -6.32 15.45
CA ILE A 440 6.45 -5.87 14.94
C ILE A 440 6.81 -4.51 15.50
N LYS A 441 5.86 -3.57 15.58
CA LYS A 441 6.10 -2.25 16.19
C LYS A 441 6.47 -2.37 17.66
N VAL A 442 5.79 -3.21 18.41
CA VAL A 442 6.11 -3.48 19.81
C VAL A 442 7.50 -4.11 19.97
N ASP A 443 7.83 -5.04 19.09
CA ASP A 443 9.16 -5.68 19.08
C ASP A 443 10.28 -4.67 18.79
N ILE A 444 10.07 -3.74 17.86
CA ILE A 444 10.99 -2.64 17.58
C ILE A 444 11.17 -1.74 18.82
N LEU A 445 10.08 -1.41 19.51
CA LEU A 445 10.15 -0.62 20.75
C LEU A 445 11.02 -1.30 21.80
N ARG A 446 10.90 -2.61 21.96
CA ARG A 446 11.68 -3.37 22.94
C ARG A 446 13.15 -3.54 22.55
N ARG A 447 13.41 -3.97 21.32
CA ARG A 447 14.75 -4.31 20.85
C ARG A 447 15.58 -3.11 20.42
N THR A 448 15.02 -2.23 19.63
CA THR A 448 15.75 -1.09 19.06
C THR A 448 15.78 0.08 20.02
N TYR A 449 14.65 0.43 20.62
CA TYR A 449 14.53 1.61 21.49
C TYR A 449 14.67 1.28 22.98
N LYS A 450 14.81 0.00 23.32
CA LYS A 450 15.01 -0.46 24.70
C LYS A 450 13.93 0.03 25.67
N VAL A 451 12.69 0.06 25.20
CA VAL A 451 11.53 0.44 26.03
C VAL A 451 10.94 -0.81 26.67
N ASP A 452 10.80 -0.79 28.00
CA ASP A 452 10.08 -1.82 28.73
C ASP A 452 8.67 -1.33 29.06
N ALA A 453 7.67 -2.07 28.58
CA ALA A 453 6.28 -1.66 28.68
C ALA A 453 5.34 -2.87 28.78
N ASN A 454 4.20 -2.66 29.42
CA ASN A 454 3.11 -3.61 29.46
C ASN A 454 2.16 -3.38 28.28
N ILE A 455 1.78 -4.46 27.60
CA ILE A 455 0.93 -4.41 26.42
C ILE A 455 -0.43 -5.02 26.75
N GLY A 456 -1.49 -4.27 26.46
CA GLY A 456 -2.86 -4.76 26.57
C GLY A 456 -3.24 -5.69 25.41
N ALA A 457 -4.35 -6.42 25.56
CA ALA A 457 -4.87 -7.28 24.49
C ALA A 457 -5.35 -6.44 23.30
N PRO A 458 -5.22 -6.96 22.06
CA PRO A 458 -5.74 -6.29 20.87
C PRO A 458 -7.23 -6.03 20.96
N GLN A 459 -7.65 -4.85 20.53
CA GLN A 459 -9.05 -4.44 20.51
C GLN A 459 -9.41 -3.86 19.16
N VAL A 460 -10.70 -3.94 18.84
CA VAL A 460 -11.24 -3.44 17.57
C VAL A 460 -11.45 -1.93 17.65
N ALA A 461 -11.09 -1.23 16.60
CA ALA A 461 -11.40 0.19 16.44
C ALA A 461 -12.83 0.35 15.92
N TYR A 462 -13.77 0.50 16.82
CA TYR A 462 -15.18 0.76 16.48
C TYR A 462 -15.36 2.19 15.95
N ARG A 463 -16.48 2.42 15.28
CA ARG A 463 -16.93 3.72 14.79
C ARG A 463 -18.41 3.92 15.13
N GLU A 464 -18.88 5.17 15.02
CA GLU A 464 -20.29 5.51 15.18
C GLU A 464 -20.78 6.20 13.93
N THR A 465 -22.07 6.07 13.62
CA THR A 465 -22.70 6.76 12.48
C THR A 465 -24.19 6.98 12.71
N LEU A 466 -24.79 7.79 11.84
CA LEU A 466 -26.23 8.00 11.79
C LEU A 466 -26.89 7.03 10.81
N THR A 467 -28.14 6.66 11.08
CA THR A 467 -28.96 5.84 10.16
C THR A 467 -30.13 6.63 9.58
N LYS A 468 -30.47 7.77 10.13
CA LYS A 468 -31.63 8.59 9.72
C LYS A 468 -31.25 10.06 9.58
N LYS A 469 -31.93 10.76 8.65
CA LYS A 469 -31.86 12.21 8.51
C LYS A 469 -32.59 12.88 9.67
N THR A 470 -31.95 13.87 10.29
CA THR A 470 -32.48 14.60 11.43
C THR A 470 -32.27 16.10 11.26
N GLU A 471 -33.26 16.89 11.66
CA GLU A 471 -33.17 18.33 11.71
C GLU A 471 -33.23 18.78 13.17
N ILE A 472 -32.22 19.53 13.61
CA ILE A 472 -32.10 20.03 14.99
C ILE A 472 -31.98 21.53 14.97
N ASP A 473 -32.82 22.16 15.81
CA ASP A 473 -32.77 23.59 16.09
C ASP A 473 -32.39 23.76 17.57
N TYR A 474 -31.17 24.21 17.82
CA TYR A 474 -30.61 24.30 19.17
C TYR A 474 -30.18 25.72 19.51
N THR A 475 -30.59 26.19 20.68
CA THR A 475 -30.22 27.49 21.23
C THR A 475 -29.40 27.31 22.49
N HIS A 476 -28.19 27.85 22.47
CA HIS A 476 -27.36 27.99 23.66
C HIS A 476 -27.53 29.40 24.25
N LYS A 477 -28.03 29.48 25.46
CA LYS A 477 -28.23 30.74 26.16
C LYS A 477 -27.78 30.59 27.58
N LYS A 478 -26.83 31.43 28.02
CA LYS A 478 -26.32 31.44 29.36
C LYS A 478 -26.13 32.90 29.82
N GLN A 479 -26.73 33.27 30.93
CA GLN A 479 -26.53 34.56 31.58
C GLN A 479 -26.06 34.34 33.03
N THR A 480 -24.84 34.75 33.33
CA THR A 480 -24.26 34.71 34.68
C THR A 480 -23.53 36.02 34.90
N GLY A 481 -24.08 36.92 35.70
CA GLY A 481 -23.44 38.10 36.33
C GLY A 481 -22.40 38.87 35.49
N GLY A 482 -22.62 39.10 34.21
CA GLY A 482 -21.70 39.74 33.29
C GLY A 482 -22.14 39.53 31.84
N THR A 483 -21.20 39.50 30.89
CA THR A 483 -21.49 39.21 29.48
C THR A 483 -22.04 37.79 29.36
N GLY A 484 -23.27 37.63 28.83
CA GLY A 484 -23.88 36.33 28.59
C GLY A 484 -23.32 35.60 27.39
N GLN A 485 -23.84 34.40 27.10
CA GLN A 485 -23.57 33.63 25.90
C GLN A 485 -24.86 33.36 25.13
N PHE A 486 -24.85 33.55 23.86
CA PHE A 486 -25.97 33.23 22.98
C PHE A 486 -25.54 32.74 21.62
N ALA A 487 -26.06 31.59 21.20
CA ALA A 487 -25.92 31.09 19.83
C ALA A 487 -27.10 30.16 19.53
N ARG A 488 -27.73 30.36 18.38
CA ARG A 488 -28.72 29.45 17.85
C ARG A 488 -28.22 28.87 16.51
N VAL A 489 -28.27 27.56 16.39
CA VAL A 489 -27.93 26.85 15.16
C VAL A 489 -29.06 25.90 14.78
N LYS A 490 -29.36 25.85 13.49
CA LYS A 490 -30.29 24.88 12.92
C LYS A 490 -29.53 24.07 11.90
N ILE A 491 -29.42 22.78 12.14
CA ILE A 491 -28.64 21.86 11.34
C ILE A 491 -29.50 20.71 10.81
N ILE A 492 -29.12 20.19 9.63
CA ILE A 492 -29.60 18.93 9.12
C ILE A 492 -28.41 17.96 9.14
N ALA A 493 -28.54 16.88 9.89
CA ALA A 493 -27.57 15.79 9.93
C ALA A 493 -28.18 14.57 9.26
N GLU A 494 -27.47 13.98 8.32
CA GLU A 494 -27.93 12.83 7.55
C GLU A 494 -26.81 11.84 7.25
N PRO A 495 -27.13 10.55 7.02
CA PRO A 495 -26.13 9.58 6.61
C PRO A 495 -25.48 9.99 5.29
N ASN A 496 -24.16 9.81 5.21
CA ASN A 496 -23.41 9.88 3.96
C ASN A 496 -23.20 8.48 3.39
N GLU A 497 -22.79 8.40 2.16
CA GLU A 497 -22.39 7.12 1.56
C GLU A 497 -21.24 6.48 2.34
N ALA A 498 -21.26 5.16 2.47
CA ALA A 498 -20.23 4.40 3.17
C ALA A 498 -18.84 4.71 2.60
N GLY A 499 -17.90 5.06 3.47
CA GLY A 499 -16.53 5.40 3.10
C GLY A 499 -16.30 6.84 2.63
N LYS A 500 -17.34 7.66 2.51
CA LYS A 500 -17.22 9.07 2.09
C LYS A 500 -16.85 10.03 3.22
N GLY A 501 -16.91 9.59 4.46
CA GLY A 501 -16.51 10.36 5.62
C GLY A 501 -17.46 11.51 5.97
N TYR A 502 -16.93 12.46 6.74
CA TYR A 502 -17.66 13.62 7.20
C TYR A 502 -17.61 14.75 6.17
N GLN A 503 -18.77 15.35 5.89
CA GLN A 503 -18.90 16.52 5.02
C GLN A 503 -19.73 17.60 5.70
N PHE A 504 -19.25 18.83 5.67
CA PHE A 504 -19.93 20.00 6.19
C PHE A 504 -20.21 21.00 5.08
N GLU A 505 -21.41 21.58 5.10
CA GLU A 505 -21.80 22.63 4.16
C GLU A 505 -22.63 23.69 4.91
N SER A 506 -22.29 24.96 4.69
CA SER A 506 -23.10 26.07 5.18
C SER A 506 -24.05 26.53 4.09
N LYS A 507 -25.35 26.52 4.39
CA LYS A 507 -26.43 27.04 3.52
C LYS A 507 -27.07 28.28 4.11
N ILE A 508 -26.34 29.03 4.92
CA ILE A 508 -26.84 30.25 5.55
C ILE A 508 -27.16 31.31 4.49
N VAL A 509 -28.33 31.92 4.64
CA VAL A 509 -28.81 33.00 3.78
C VAL A 509 -29.07 34.24 4.62
N GLY A 510 -28.70 35.43 4.13
CA GLY A 510 -28.97 36.71 4.78
C GLY A 510 -28.20 36.98 6.06
N GLY A 511 -27.09 36.24 6.30
CA GLY A 511 -26.25 36.47 7.47
C GLY A 511 -26.91 36.08 8.81
N ALA A 512 -27.84 35.13 8.81
CA ALA A 512 -28.48 34.61 10.00
C ALA A 512 -27.46 34.10 11.03
N VAL A 513 -26.39 33.46 10.54
CA VAL A 513 -25.17 33.21 11.31
C VAL A 513 -24.04 33.97 10.61
N PRO A 514 -23.43 34.97 11.26
CA PRO A 514 -22.34 35.73 10.67
C PRO A 514 -21.17 34.81 10.26
N LYS A 515 -20.51 35.14 9.14
CA LYS A 515 -19.41 34.37 8.60
C LYS A 515 -18.27 34.12 9.60
N GLU A 516 -18.05 35.07 10.50
CA GLU A 516 -17.03 35.00 11.57
C GLU A 516 -17.30 33.90 12.59
N TYR A 517 -18.55 33.45 12.75
CA TYR A 517 -18.95 32.39 13.68
C TYR A 517 -19.08 31.01 13.05
N ILE A 518 -19.08 30.89 11.72
CA ILE A 518 -19.14 29.59 11.04
C ILE A 518 -17.95 28.69 11.38
N PRO A 519 -16.69 29.18 11.48
CA PRO A 519 -15.59 28.37 11.98
C PRO A 519 -15.81 27.80 13.39
N GLY A 520 -16.51 28.52 14.25
CA GLY A 520 -16.91 28.02 15.57
C GLY A 520 -17.90 26.86 15.47
N VAL A 521 -18.85 26.93 14.54
CA VAL A 521 -19.78 25.83 14.25
C VAL A 521 -19.02 24.59 13.79
N GLU A 522 -18.11 24.73 12.83
CA GLU A 522 -17.28 23.62 12.35
C GLU A 522 -16.45 22.99 13.47
N LYS A 523 -15.83 23.79 14.29
CA LYS A 523 -15.03 23.31 15.42
C LYS A 523 -15.86 22.51 16.43
N GLY A 524 -17.08 22.97 16.72
CA GLY A 524 -18.00 22.25 17.58
C GLY A 524 -18.43 20.91 17.00
N LEU A 525 -18.72 20.87 15.71
CA LEU A 525 -19.05 19.62 15.00
C LEU A 525 -17.87 18.65 14.97
N ASP A 526 -16.68 19.13 14.66
CA ASP A 526 -15.46 18.32 14.62
C ASP A 526 -15.16 17.66 15.96
N SER A 527 -15.42 18.35 17.07
CA SER A 527 -15.19 17.78 18.41
C SER A 527 -16.09 16.56 18.68
N VAL A 528 -17.31 16.54 18.15
CA VAL A 528 -18.21 15.38 18.28
C VAL A 528 -17.84 14.27 17.28
N MET A 529 -17.34 14.63 16.09
CA MET A 529 -16.86 13.64 15.14
C MET A 529 -15.71 12.80 15.71
N ASN A 530 -14.87 13.39 16.53
CA ASN A 530 -13.74 12.69 17.14
C ASN A 530 -14.15 11.77 18.31
N SER A 531 -15.26 12.05 18.95
CA SER A 531 -15.76 11.28 20.10
C SER A 531 -17.28 11.28 20.13
N GLY A 532 -17.87 10.26 19.56
CA GLY A 532 -19.31 10.12 19.43
C GLY A 532 -20.04 9.88 20.76
N PRO A 533 -21.34 10.15 20.80
CA PRO A 533 -22.11 10.09 22.04
C PRO A 533 -22.49 8.68 22.51
N LEU A 534 -22.40 7.65 21.66
CA LEU A 534 -22.75 6.28 22.06
C LEU A 534 -21.72 5.65 22.98
N ALA A 535 -20.45 5.67 22.58
CA ALA A 535 -19.38 5.00 23.32
C ALA A 535 -18.03 5.71 23.19
N GLY A 536 -18.02 6.93 22.66
CA GLY A 536 -16.80 7.74 22.51
C GLY A 536 -15.96 7.41 21.27
N PHE A 537 -16.46 6.60 20.34
CA PHE A 537 -15.74 6.30 19.11
C PHE A 537 -15.91 7.39 18.06
N PRO A 538 -14.96 7.51 17.11
CA PRO A 538 -15.10 8.47 16.03
C PRO A 538 -16.37 8.27 15.22
N VAL A 539 -17.02 9.37 14.85
CA VAL A 539 -18.21 9.37 13.99
C VAL A 539 -17.76 9.47 12.54
N VAL A 540 -18.31 8.62 11.67
CA VAL A 540 -17.98 8.56 10.25
C VAL A 540 -19.24 8.58 9.39
N ASP A 541 -19.08 8.91 8.12
CA ASP A 541 -20.11 8.82 7.08
C ASP A 541 -21.38 9.63 7.42
N VAL A 542 -21.18 10.91 7.74
CA VAL A 542 -22.23 11.85 8.10
C VAL A 542 -22.08 13.14 7.29
N LYS A 543 -23.19 13.66 6.79
CA LYS A 543 -23.31 14.99 6.18
C LYS A 543 -24.03 15.92 7.14
N VAL A 544 -23.46 17.11 7.38
CA VAL A 544 -24.11 18.15 8.20
C VAL A 544 -24.25 19.42 7.37
N GLN A 545 -25.45 19.97 7.36
CA GLN A 545 -25.74 21.26 6.74
C GLN A 545 -26.19 22.25 7.83
N LEU A 546 -25.53 23.40 7.90
CA LEU A 546 -25.98 24.52 8.70
C LEU A 546 -26.94 25.35 7.85
N ILE A 547 -28.24 25.31 8.17
CA ILE A 547 -29.29 25.89 7.33
C ILE A 547 -29.83 27.21 7.86
N ASP A 548 -29.78 27.46 9.19
CA ASP A 548 -30.31 28.66 9.80
C ASP A 548 -29.66 28.85 11.18
N GLY A 549 -29.97 29.96 11.83
CA GLY A 549 -29.49 30.26 13.15
C GLY A 549 -29.88 31.67 13.55
N ALA A 550 -29.35 32.10 14.69
CA ALA A 550 -29.50 33.46 15.18
C ALA A 550 -28.32 33.86 16.06
N TYR A 551 -28.05 35.12 16.14
CA TYR A 551 -27.00 35.68 16.98
C TYR A 551 -27.50 36.86 17.81
N HIS A 552 -26.76 37.20 18.84
CA HIS A 552 -26.98 38.40 19.66
C HIS A 552 -25.78 39.32 19.55
N GLU A 553 -26.00 40.61 19.33
CA GLU A 553 -24.93 41.57 19.06
C GLU A 553 -23.82 41.62 20.11
N VAL A 554 -24.15 41.34 21.36
CA VAL A 554 -23.22 41.40 22.51
C VAL A 554 -22.80 40.04 23.01
N ASP A 555 -23.73 39.07 23.10
CA ASP A 555 -23.51 37.79 23.76
C ASP A 555 -23.06 36.66 22.87
N SER A 556 -22.98 36.87 21.55
CA SER A 556 -22.51 35.88 20.62
C SER A 556 -20.99 35.91 20.46
N SER A 557 -20.41 34.72 20.31
CA SER A 557 -18.99 34.50 20.11
C SER A 557 -18.78 33.19 19.36
N ALA A 558 -17.58 32.99 18.80
CA ALA A 558 -17.21 31.73 18.20
C ALA A 558 -17.35 30.55 19.19
N LEU A 559 -17.00 30.78 20.47
CA LEU A 559 -17.17 29.79 21.53
C LEU A 559 -18.64 29.42 21.79
N ALA A 560 -19.55 30.41 21.80
CA ALA A 560 -20.97 30.15 21.97
C ALA A 560 -21.53 29.29 20.82
N PHE A 561 -21.13 29.56 19.59
CA PHE A 561 -21.50 28.74 18.42
C PHE A 561 -20.86 27.35 18.44
N GLU A 562 -19.66 27.23 18.94
CA GLU A 562 -19.01 25.93 19.16
C GLU A 562 -19.80 25.07 20.15
N ILE A 563 -20.20 25.62 21.27
CA ILE A 563 -21.00 24.94 22.30
C ILE A 563 -22.37 24.54 21.73
N ALA A 564 -23.04 25.47 21.05
CA ALA A 564 -24.37 25.22 20.47
C ALA A 564 -24.31 24.10 19.40
N SER A 565 -23.31 24.12 18.55
CA SER A 565 -23.13 23.14 17.48
C SER A 565 -22.83 21.76 18.04
N ARG A 566 -21.99 21.67 19.03
CA ARG A 566 -21.67 20.42 19.73
C ARG A 566 -22.93 19.80 20.33
N ALA A 567 -23.72 20.58 21.04
CA ALA A 567 -24.98 20.11 21.64
C ALA A 567 -26.01 19.73 20.59
N ALA A 568 -26.12 20.52 19.52
CA ALA A 568 -27.04 20.22 18.42
C ALA A 568 -26.71 18.90 17.75
N PHE A 569 -25.44 18.66 17.48
CA PHE A 569 -25.02 17.41 16.82
C PHE A 569 -25.18 16.19 17.74
N ARG A 570 -24.91 16.32 19.03
CA ARG A 570 -25.18 15.25 19.99
C ARG A 570 -26.66 14.88 20.02
N GLU A 571 -27.56 15.88 20.00
CA GLU A 571 -28.99 15.65 19.89
C GLU A 571 -29.37 14.98 18.57
N ALA A 572 -28.75 15.39 17.47
CA ALA A 572 -28.93 14.77 16.17
C ALA A 572 -28.53 13.27 16.18
N MET A 573 -27.44 12.93 16.82
CA MET A 573 -27.01 11.52 16.98
C MET A 573 -28.03 10.72 17.78
N GLN A 574 -28.57 11.27 18.85
CA GLN A 574 -29.59 10.58 19.65
C GLN A 574 -30.89 10.35 18.85
N LYS A 575 -31.34 11.33 18.08
CA LYS A 575 -32.58 11.26 17.30
C LYS A 575 -32.42 10.61 15.94
N GLY A 576 -31.21 10.58 15.42
CA GLY A 576 -30.89 10.07 14.09
C GLY A 576 -30.61 8.57 14.02
N GLY A 577 -30.90 7.82 15.06
CA GLY A 577 -30.66 6.39 15.10
C GLY A 577 -29.17 6.05 15.03
N ALA A 578 -28.38 6.63 15.93
CA ALA A 578 -26.96 6.37 16.00
C ALA A 578 -26.66 4.90 16.29
N VAL A 579 -25.68 4.34 15.59
CA VAL A 579 -25.28 2.93 15.71
C VAL A 579 -23.77 2.81 15.75
N LEU A 580 -23.29 1.70 16.33
CA LEU A 580 -21.89 1.32 16.28
C LEU A 580 -21.58 0.60 14.97
N LEU A 581 -20.41 0.87 14.43
CA LEU A 581 -19.85 0.17 13.28
C LEU A 581 -18.64 -0.65 13.71
N GLU A 582 -18.50 -1.84 13.12
CA GLU A 582 -17.34 -2.71 13.32
C GLU A 582 -16.65 -3.01 11.99
N PRO A 583 -15.31 -3.19 11.98
CA PRO A 583 -14.60 -3.56 10.78
C PRO A 583 -14.91 -5.01 10.41
N ILE A 584 -15.21 -5.23 9.13
CA ILE A 584 -15.44 -6.54 8.54
C ILE A 584 -14.24 -6.89 7.68
N MET A 585 -13.69 -8.07 7.89
CA MET A 585 -12.51 -8.57 7.21
C MET A 585 -12.92 -9.51 6.09
N LYS A 586 -12.24 -9.34 4.95
CA LYS A 586 -12.29 -10.31 3.86
C LYS A 586 -11.28 -11.41 4.16
N VAL A 587 -11.78 -12.60 4.45
CA VAL A 587 -10.99 -13.78 4.84
C VAL A 587 -10.97 -14.77 3.71
N GLU A 588 -9.79 -15.25 3.36
CA GLU A 588 -9.62 -16.36 2.41
C GLU A 588 -8.85 -17.48 3.12
N VAL A 589 -9.44 -18.67 3.18
CA VAL A 589 -8.81 -19.85 3.75
C VAL A 589 -8.49 -20.84 2.64
N VAL A 590 -7.23 -21.27 2.57
CA VAL A 590 -6.78 -22.31 1.65
C VAL A 590 -6.54 -23.58 2.47
N THR A 591 -7.30 -24.62 2.18
CA THR A 591 -7.30 -25.84 2.98
C THR A 591 -7.36 -27.10 2.11
N PRO A 592 -6.77 -28.23 2.56
CA PRO A 592 -7.09 -29.52 1.99
C PRO A 592 -8.60 -29.82 2.12
N GLU A 593 -9.14 -30.54 1.19
CA GLU A 593 -10.57 -30.87 1.13
C GLU A 593 -11.13 -31.48 2.45
N ASP A 594 -10.33 -32.28 3.14
CA ASP A 594 -10.70 -32.94 4.39
C ASP A 594 -11.13 -31.97 5.50
N TYR A 595 -10.68 -30.75 5.48
CA TYR A 595 -10.96 -29.74 6.53
C TYR A 595 -11.99 -28.69 6.12
N THR A 596 -12.56 -28.79 4.92
CA THR A 596 -13.52 -27.81 4.39
C THR A 596 -14.70 -27.58 5.32
N GLY A 597 -15.30 -28.65 5.80
CA GLY A 597 -16.43 -28.57 6.73
C GLY A 597 -16.07 -27.91 8.05
N SER A 598 -14.90 -28.23 8.60
CA SER A 598 -14.40 -27.61 9.84
C SER A 598 -14.13 -26.14 9.68
N VAL A 599 -13.54 -25.71 8.56
CA VAL A 599 -13.28 -24.30 8.24
C VAL A 599 -14.58 -23.53 8.12
N ILE A 600 -15.55 -24.01 7.35
CA ILE A 600 -16.85 -23.36 7.15
C ILE A 600 -17.61 -23.25 8.47
N GLY A 601 -17.64 -24.32 9.25
CA GLY A 601 -18.31 -24.35 10.56
C GLY A 601 -17.71 -23.37 11.55
N ASP A 602 -16.38 -23.29 11.62
CA ASP A 602 -15.69 -22.37 12.51
C ASP A 602 -15.90 -20.90 12.09
N LEU A 603 -15.76 -20.59 10.80
CA LEU A 603 -16.00 -19.23 10.29
C LEU A 603 -17.45 -18.78 10.52
N THR A 604 -18.41 -19.67 10.32
CA THR A 604 -19.83 -19.39 10.58
C THR A 604 -20.06 -19.13 12.07
N GLY A 605 -19.42 -19.89 12.95
CA GLY A 605 -19.45 -19.66 14.41
C GLY A 605 -18.83 -18.34 14.84
N ARG A 606 -17.98 -17.74 14.01
CA ARG A 606 -17.39 -16.42 14.22
C ARG A 606 -18.19 -15.28 13.59
N ARG A 607 -19.45 -15.47 13.35
CA ARG A 607 -20.35 -14.54 12.65
C ARG A 607 -19.93 -14.28 11.20
N GLY A 608 -19.18 -15.19 10.61
CA GLY A 608 -18.75 -15.10 9.23
C GLY A 608 -19.86 -15.42 8.24
N GLN A 609 -19.86 -14.71 7.11
CA GLN A 609 -20.71 -14.99 5.96
C GLN A 609 -19.87 -15.61 4.87
N ILE A 610 -20.12 -16.87 4.55
CA ILE A 610 -19.40 -17.55 3.48
C ILE A 610 -19.84 -16.96 2.14
N GLN A 611 -18.89 -16.45 1.35
CA GLN A 611 -19.13 -15.82 0.06
C GLN A 611 -19.02 -16.81 -1.09
N GLY A 612 -18.16 -17.80 -0.96
CA GLY A 612 -17.93 -18.76 -2.01
C GLY A 612 -16.87 -19.79 -1.67
N GLN A 613 -16.76 -20.76 -2.54
CA GLN A 613 -15.80 -21.85 -2.45
C GLN A 613 -15.27 -22.14 -3.86
N ASP A 614 -13.95 -22.16 -4.01
CA ASP A 614 -13.27 -22.43 -5.27
C ASP A 614 -12.19 -23.49 -5.08
N MET A 615 -11.68 -24.00 -6.19
CA MET A 615 -10.52 -24.90 -6.18
C MET A 615 -9.29 -24.16 -6.67
N ARG A 616 -8.16 -24.37 -5.98
CA ARG A 616 -6.85 -23.88 -6.39
C ARG A 616 -5.88 -25.07 -6.38
N GLY A 617 -5.65 -25.66 -7.54
CA GLY A 617 -4.92 -26.91 -7.61
C GLY A 617 -5.67 -28.02 -6.87
N ASN A 618 -5.03 -28.66 -5.90
CA ASN A 618 -5.63 -29.69 -5.05
C ASN A 618 -6.25 -29.13 -3.75
N ALA A 619 -6.17 -27.82 -3.56
CA ALA A 619 -6.68 -27.16 -2.36
C ALA A 619 -8.05 -26.54 -2.61
N ILE A 620 -8.83 -26.43 -1.54
CA ILE A 620 -10.11 -25.72 -1.52
C ILE A 620 -9.86 -24.31 -0.96
N VAL A 621 -10.42 -23.32 -1.62
CA VAL A 621 -10.36 -21.91 -1.21
C VAL A 621 -11.74 -21.48 -0.73
N ILE A 622 -11.82 -21.04 0.52
CA ILE A 622 -13.08 -20.58 1.13
C ILE A 622 -12.96 -19.07 1.35
N ASN A 623 -13.91 -18.32 0.78
CA ASN A 623 -14.00 -16.88 0.95
C ASN A 623 -15.14 -16.54 1.91
N ALA A 624 -14.87 -15.67 2.88
CA ALA A 624 -15.83 -15.22 3.86
C ALA A 624 -15.62 -13.77 4.26
N MET A 625 -16.71 -13.13 4.72
CA MET A 625 -16.66 -11.83 5.39
C MET A 625 -16.90 -12.07 6.88
N VAL A 626 -15.93 -11.70 7.71
CA VAL A 626 -15.97 -12.00 9.14
C VAL A 626 -15.63 -10.74 9.94
N PRO A 627 -16.37 -10.42 11.03
CA PRO A 627 -16.01 -9.31 11.90
C PRO A 627 -14.62 -9.51 12.51
N LEU A 628 -13.81 -8.47 12.50
CA LEU A 628 -12.44 -8.52 13.06
C LEU A 628 -12.46 -8.97 14.53
N ALA A 629 -13.45 -8.52 15.31
CA ALA A 629 -13.60 -8.89 16.72
C ALA A 629 -13.60 -10.40 16.94
N ASN A 630 -14.06 -11.16 15.97
CA ASN A 630 -14.18 -12.60 16.05
C ASN A 630 -13.01 -13.37 15.42
N MET A 631 -12.02 -12.64 14.88
CA MET A 631 -10.88 -13.25 14.19
C MET A 631 -9.61 -13.33 15.03
N PHE A 632 -9.57 -12.72 16.20
CA PHE A 632 -8.38 -12.79 17.05
C PHE A 632 -8.08 -14.25 17.45
N GLY A 633 -6.83 -14.63 17.32
CA GLY A 633 -6.38 -15.98 17.62
C GLY A 633 -6.79 -17.05 16.60
N TYR A 634 -7.36 -16.66 15.47
CA TYR A 634 -7.82 -17.60 14.44
C TYR A 634 -6.69 -18.48 13.89
N VAL A 635 -5.47 -17.96 13.78
CA VAL A 635 -4.32 -18.73 13.30
C VAL A 635 -4.09 -20.00 14.13
N ASN A 636 -4.22 -19.91 15.45
CA ASN A 636 -4.03 -21.05 16.34
C ASN A 636 -5.17 -22.08 16.19
N THR A 637 -6.40 -21.62 16.10
CA THR A 637 -7.56 -22.47 15.89
C THR A 637 -7.47 -23.20 14.56
N LEU A 638 -7.14 -22.50 13.49
CA LEU A 638 -7.00 -23.09 12.16
C LEU A 638 -5.90 -24.15 12.11
N ARG A 639 -4.73 -23.86 12.69
CA ARG A 639 -3.63 -24.82 12.78
C ARG A 639 -4.01 -26.05 13.59
N SER A 640 -4.75 -25.87 14.68
CA SER A 640 -5.15 -26.96 15.58
C SER A 640 -5.99 -27.99 14.85
N PHE A 641 -7.08 -27.60 14.18
CA PHE A 641 -7.96 -28.58 13.53
C PHE A 641 -7.48 -29.03 12.14
N SER A 642 -6.63 -28.25 11.49
CA SER A 642 -6.07 -28.59 10.16
C SER A 642 -4.70 -29.27 10.23
N GLN A 643 -4.17 -29.49 11.42
CA GLN A 643 -2.83 -30.05 11.63
C GLN A 643 -1.72 -29.24 10.93
N GLY A 644 -1.90 -27.92 10.89
CA GLY A 644 -0.97 -27.00 10.24
C GLY A 644 -1.06 -26.99 8.71
N ARG A 645 -2.01 -27.68 8.10
CA ARG A 645 -2.12 -27.83 6.64
C ARG A 645 -2.96 -26.75 5.97
N ALA A 646 -3.76 -26.00 6.72
CA ALA A 646 -4.55 -24.89 6.19
C ALA A 646 -3.88 -23.55 6.50
N ASN A 647 -4.01 -22.61 5.58
CA ASN A 647 -3.52 -21.25 5.71
C ASN A 647 -4.65 -20.27 5.43
N PHE A 648 -4.54 -19.06 5.97
CA PHE A 648 -5.50 -18.01 5.68
C PHE A 648 -4.83 -16.67 5.45
N THR A 649 -5.52 -15.80 4.74
CA THR A 649 -5.21 -14.38 4.62
C THR A 649 -6.43 -13.57 5.01
N MET A 650 -6.21 -12.39 5.55
CA MET A 650 -7.26 -11.53 6.05
C MET A 650 -6.89 -10.09 5.76
N GLN A 651 -7.83 -9.33 5.21
CA GLN A 651 -7.66 -7.91 4.96
C GLN A 651 -8.94 -7.16 5.28
N PHE A 652 -8.80 -5.90 5.69
CA PHE A 652 -9.95 -5.02 5.91
C PHE A 652 -10.74 -4.84 4.62
N ASP A 653 -12.07 -4.97 4.70
CA ASP A 653 -12.96 -4.74 3.57
C ASP A 653 -13.85 -3.50 3.77
N HIS A 654 -14.66 -3.49 4.83
CA HIS A 654 -15.58 -2.39 5.10
C HIS A 654 -16.02 -2.37 6.57
N TYR A 655 -16.74 -1.32 6.96
CA TYR A 655 -17.44 -1.25 8.24
C TYR A 655 -18.90 -1.62 8.07
N GLU A 656 -19.46 -2.36 9.04
CA GLU A 656 -20.88 -2.69 9.11
C GLU A 656 -21.45 -2.38 10.50
N GLN A 657 -22.75 -2.19 10.55
CA GLN A 657 -23.48 -2.02 11.80
C GLN A 657 -23.31 -3.24 12.69
N VAL A 658 -22.94 -2.99 13.96
CA VAL A 658 -22.85 -4.05 14.98
C VAL A 658 -24.25 -4.52 15.36
N PRO A 659 -24.51 -5.84 15.47
CA PRO A 659 -25.79 -6.34 15.96
C PRO A 659 -26.14 -5.77 17.35
N GLN A 660 -27.41 -5.51 17.62
CA GLN A 660 -27.85 -4.80 18.82
C GLN A 660 -27.37 -5.43 20.14
N ALA A 661 -27.41 -6.73 20.26
CA ALA A 661 -26.93 -7.44 21.46
C ALA A 661 -25.44 -7.21 21.73
N ILE A 662 -24.63 -7.26 20.67
CA ILE A 662 -23.18 -7.02 20.75
C ILE A 662 -22.88 -5.53 20.97
N ALA A 663 -23.66 -4.64 20.34
CA ALA A 663 -23.55 -3.20 20.54
C ALA A 663 -23.77 -2.82 22.01
N ALA A 664 -24.74 -3.43 22.68
CA ALA A 664 -25.00 -3.22 24.09
C ALA A 664 -23.81 -3.62 24.99
N GLU A 665 -23.16 -4.76 24.69
CA GLU A 665 -21.95 -5.22 25.39
C GLU A 665 -20.79 -4.27 25.19
N VAL A 666 -20.57 -3.80 23.97
CA VAL A 666 -19.50 -2.85 23.63
C VAL A 666 -19.72 -1.52 24.32
N GLN A 667 -20.95 -0.99 24.29
CA GLN A 667 -21.28 0.27 24.96
C GLN A 667 -21.07 0.18 26.48
N ALA A 668 -21.46 -0.93 27.11
CA ALA A 668 -21.24 -1.17 28.54
C ALA A 668 -19.75 -1.21 28.90
N LYS A 669 -18.93 -1.79 28.04
CA LYS A 669 -17.48 -1.89 28.25
C LYS A 669 -16.77 -0.52 28.18
N TYR A 670 -17.23 0.36 27.31
CA TYR A 670 -16.60 1.66 27.05
C TYR A 670 -17.37 2.85 27.65
N ALA A 671 -18.46 2.61 28.35
CA ALA A 671 -19.26 3.64 29.00
C ALA A 671 -18.55 4.24 30.24
#